data_a37a431c6090ffb803a50169c1a03213
#
_entry.id   a37a431c6090ffb803a50169c1a03213
#
_cell.length_a   1.000
_cell.length_b   1.000
_cell.length_c   1.000
_cell.angle_alpha   90.00
_cell.angle_beta   90.00
_cell.angle_gamma   90.00
#
_symmetry.space_group_name_H-M   'P 1'
#
loop_
_entity.id
_entity.type
_entity.pdbx_description
1 polymer ?
#
loop_
_entity_poly.entity_id
_entity_poly.type
_entity_poly.pdbx_seq_one_letter_code
_entity_poly.pdbx_strand_id
1 'polypeptide(L)'
;MIKIKNLFGCAVVGLSLLLGGCSDDEKGTGIGNMTLDAPKVSDVTYKSATVSATINEPSATVIKRGVCYSTEAEPTVENSIAEKQGAASTISETLTGLAENTTYYVRAFVVAYENEPIYSEETSFVTPAATLDEQLADYVAPAYEDDYTAFAGWEQRDRWNLANVHDPSVVKAEDGYYYMYQTDASYGNAHEAGGHFHCRRSLDLVNWVYLGGTMQEIPAWVKEKLNEYRAEMGLEPIESPVYGCWAPVVRKVRDGLYRMYYSIVVDNYIKTGAPNNEENFDNSWTERAFIGLMETSDPASNVWEDKGMVICSSSDKAMDGWTRPSLGNWDAYFYFNAIDPTYIIDGGRHWLVYGSWHSGIAEIEIDPETGLPKNKLGNPWGISNWTTGTYGQLVARRGTSRWQGSEGPEVVYNPETGYYYMFLAYGSLAVEYNTRVLRSQSVNGPWVDINGADAANGIEAQPVVTHPYKFDNSNGWVGISHCAVFDDGDGNWFYSSQARFPEDVPGVNASNAVMMGHVRSIRWTEDGWPVVMPERYGAVPQVPIKEGELVGDWEMIQMDGNHVGQQFGSAIMTLSADHKITQGTWKGGTWSYDATNQVLTANGVKLYLQREVDWEAFPRSTTIVFAGYHNSNGTWRTDWGKKVE
;
A
#
# COMPACT_ATOMS: atom_id res chain seq x y z
N MET A 1 -21.40 0.45 -34.97
CA MET A 1 -21.55 0.26 -36.45
C MET A 1 -21.18 1.57 -37.13
N ILE A 2 -20.01 1.69 -37.73
CA ILE A 2 -19.68 2.43 -38.96
C ILE A 2 -18.17 2.20 -39.16
N LYS A 3 -17.87 1.39 -40.15
CA LYS A 3 -16.53 1.19 -40.72
C LYS A 3 -16.33 2.23 -41.79
N ILE A 4 -15.20 2.95 -41.75
CA ILE A 4 -14.75 3.75 -42.90
C ILE A 4 -13.45 3.11 -43.40
N LYS A 5 -13.56 2.53 -44.63
CA LYS A 5 -12.44 2.14 -45.47
C LYS A 5 -12.08 3.33 -46.33
N ASN A 6 -10.82 3.70 -46.39
CA ASN A 6 -10.31 4.57 -47.46
C ASN A 6 -9.40 3.77 -48.37
N LEU A 7 -9.87 3.64 -49.59
CA LEU A 7 -9.12 3.25 -50.78
C LEU A 7 -8.32 4.45 -51.29
N PHE A 8 -7.07 4.25 -51.63
CA PHE A 8 -6.37 5.11 -52.59
C PHE A 8 -6.02 4.31 -53.83
N GLY A 9 -6.56 4.81 -54.94
CA GLY A 9 -6.36 4.20 -56.25
C GLY A 9 -5.08 4.74 -56.91
N CYS A 10 -4.43 3.84 -57.62
CA CYS A 10 -3.33 4.09 -58.53
C CYS A 10 -3.85 4.84 -59.79
N ALA A 11 -3.13 5.89 -60.17
CA ALA A 11 -3.21 6.44 -61.51
C ALA A 11 -1.87 6.18 -62.24
N VAL A 12 -1.92 5.31 -63.21
CA VAL A 12 -0.83 5.08 -64.16
C VAL A 12 -0.99 6.10 -65.28
N VAL A 13 0.05 6.89 -65.51
CA VAL A 13 0.19 7.65 -66.79
C VAL A 13 1.46 7.19 -67.46
N GLY A 14 1.28 6.48 -68.52
CA GLY A 14 2.37 6.14 -69.44
C GLY A 14 2.63 7.29 -70.41
N LEU A 15 3.88 7.57 -70.71
CA LEU A 15 4.26 8.29 -71.90
C LEU A 15 5.57 7.72 -72.47
N SER A 16 5.55 7.56 -73.77
CA SER A 16 6.44 6.78 -74.63
C SER A 16 7.74 7.48 -74.99
N LEU A 17 8.80 6.70 -75.09
CA LEU A 17 9.99 6.72 -75.94
C LEU A 17 10.31 7.93 -76.81
N LEU A 18 11.51 8.44 -76.63
CA LEU A 18 12.35 8.87 -77.73
C LEU A 18 13.82 8.37 -77.47
N LEU A 19 14.31 7.57 -78.40
CA LEU A 19 15.69 7.09 -78.50
C LEU A 19 16.61 8.20 -78.94
N GLY A 20 17.70 8.39 -78.25
CA GLY A 20 18.83 9.17 -78.67
C GLY A 20 20.07 8.62 -77.95
N GLY A 21 20.88 7.92 -78.72
CA GLY A 21 22.10 7.27 -78.21
C GLY A 21 23.23 8.25 -78.00
N CYS A 22 24.12 7.86 -77.16
CA CYS A 22 25.58 7.89 -77.25
C CYS A 22 26.29 8.13 -75.91
N SER A 23 27.28 7.32 -75.77
CA SER A 23 28.45 7.36 -74.88
C SER A 23 28.27 6.67 -73.53
N ASP A 24 28.91 5.57 -73.43
CA ASP A 24 29.35 4.88 -72.25
C ASP A 24 30.26 5.82 -71.43
N ASP A 25 29.71 6.47 -70.45
CA ASP A 25 30.46 6.86 -69.28
C ASP A 25 29.95 5.92 -68.19
N GLU A 26 30.71 4.90 -67.84
CA GLU A 26 30.57 4.17 -66.58
C GLU A 26 30.70 5.18 -65.46
N LYS A 27 29.58 5.76 -65.03
CA LYS A 27 29.47 6.35 -63.68
C LYS A 27 29.52 5.19 -62.72
N GLY A 28 30.72 4.92 -62.24
CA GLY A 28 30.92 3.98 -61.16
C GLY A 28 29.90 4.30 -60.04
N THR A 29 29.17 3.30 -59.59
CA THR A 29 28.34 3.38 -58.43
C THR A 29 29.18 3.90 -57.28
N GLY A 30 28.98 5.12 -56.82
CA GLY A 30 29.88 5.91 -55.98
C GLY A 30 30.14 5.43 -54.57
N ILE A 31 30.00 4.13 -54.30
CA ILE A 31 30.26 3.53 -53.00
C ILE A 31 31.72 3.03 -52.85
N GLY A 32 32.41 2.70 -53.99
CA GLY A 32 33.75 2.12 -53.96
C GLY A 32 33.82 0.84 -53.11
N ASN A 33 34.97 0.57 -52.50
CA ASN A 33 35.18 -0.55 -51.56
C ASN A 33 34.94 -0.16 -50.11
N MET A 34 33.96 0.72 -49.85
CA MET A 34 33.66 1.21 -48.50
C MET A 34 33.22 0.07 -47.58
N THR A 35 33.90 -0.06 -46.45
CA THR A 35 33.59 -1.02 -45.39
C THR A 35 33.55 -0.30 -44.04
N LEU A 36 32.93 -0.94 -43.08
CA LEU A 36 32.82 -0.45 -41.70
C LEU A 36 33.48 -1.44 -40.76
N ASP A 37 34.33 -0.94 -39.87
CA ASP A 37 34.82 -1.77 -38.77
C ASP A 37 33.70 -2.13 -37.82
N ALA A 38 33.82 -3.27 -37.12
CA ALA A 38 32.92 -3.63 -36.04
C ALA A 38 32.90 -2.52 -34.97
N PRO A 39 31.73 -2.17 -34.43
CA PRO A 39 31.63 -1.11 -33.45
C PRO A 39 32.43 -1.41 -32.18
N LYS A 40 33.05 -0.37 -31.63
CA LYS A 40 33.62 -0.38 -30.28
C LYS A 40 32.68 0.33 -29.33
N VAL A 41 32.32 -0.35 -28.24
CA VAL A 41 31.45 0.20 -27.20
C VAL A 41 32.29 0.64 -26.00
N SER A 42 32.05 1.82 -25.49
CA SER A 42 32.69 2.40 -24.30
C SER A 42 31.70 3.18 -23.46
N ASP A 43 32.10 3.59 -22.27
CA ASP A 43 31.32 4.44 -21.35
C ASP A 43 29.88 3.90 -21.11
N VAL A 44 29.79 2.57 -20.94
CA VAL A 44 28.50 1.92 -20.70
C VAL A 44 28.01 2.25 -19.29
N THR A 45 26.84 2.85 -19.23
CA THR A 45 26.10 3.10 -18.00
C THR A 45 24.79 2.31 -18.02
N TYR A 46 24.01 2.37 -16.97
CA TYR A 46 22.70 1.71 -16.91
C TYR A 46 21.69 2.25 -17.93
N LYS A 47 21.91 3.43 -18.51
CA LYS A 47 20.99 4.09 -19.44
C LYS A 47 21.63 4.63 -20.71
N SER A 48 22.94 4.47 -20.87
CA SER A 48 23.67 4.99 -22.05
C SER A 48 24.87 4.16 -22.39
N ALA A 49 25.34 4.30 -23.63
CA ALA A 49 26.62 3.76 -24.10
C ALA A 49 27.16 4.63 -25.23
N THR A 50 28.50 4.78 -25.32
CA THR A 50 29.15 5.41 -26.47
C THR A 50 29.57 4.31 -27.44
N VAL A 51 29.14 4.43 -28.70
CA VAL A 51 29.47 3.49 -29.77
C VAL A 51 30.26 4.20 -30.87
N SER A 52 31.41 3.67 -31.23
CA SER A 52 32.29 4.23 -32.27
C SER A 52 32.67 3.18 -33.31
N ALA A 53 32.82 3.61 -34.54
CA ALA A 53 33.28 2.77 -35.64
C ALA A 53 34.09 3.60 -36.65
N THR A 54 34.94 2.93 -37.43
CA THR A 54 35.69 3.54 -38.53
C THR A 54 35.05 3.21 -39.86
N ILE A 55 34.99 4.18 -40.74
CA ILE A 55 34.57 4.01 -42.13
C ILE A 55 35.84 3.94 -42.99
N ASN A 56 36.10 2.78 -43.55
CA ASN A 56 37.25 2.57 -44.43
C ASN A 56 36.87 2.99 -45.85
N GLU A 57 37.77 3.72 -46.52
CA GLU A 57 37.54 4.29 -47.84
C GLU A 57 36.25 5.11 -47.95
N PRO A 58 36.06 6.16 -47.11
CA PRO A 58 34.81 6.91 -47.07
C PRO A 58 34.55 7.61 -48.40
N SER A 59 33.31 7.47 -48.92
CA SER A 59 32.89 8.14 -50.16
C SER A 59 32.17 9.45 -49.85
N ALA A 60 32.40 10.46 -50.68
CA ALA A 60 31.65 11.74 -50.61
C ALA A 60 30.15 11.59 -50.92
N THR A 61 29.69 10.44 -51.39
CA THR A 61 28.28 10.12 -51.64
C THR A 61 27.50 9.68 -50.39
N VAL A 62 28.17 9.51 -49.24
CA VAL A 62 27.50 9.19 -47.97
C VAL A 62 26.64 10.36 -47.55
N ILE A 63 25.35 10.11 -47.39
CA ILE A 63 24.35 11.10 -46.95
C ILE A 63 24.07 10.98 -45.44
N LYS A 64 24.10 9.75 -44.87
CA LYS A 64 23.90 9.46 -43.47
C LYS A 64 24.89 8.42 -42.96
N ARG A 65 25.26 8.52 -41.72
CA ARG A 65 26.04 7.53 -41.00
C ARG A 65 25.58 7.47 -39.53
N GLY A 66 25.74 6.33 -38.90
CA GLY A 66 25.31 6.20 -37.50
C GLY A 66 25.43 4.78 -36.98
N VAL A 67 24.71 4.55 -35.91
CA VAL A 67 24.58 3.28 -35.22
C VAL A 67 23.12 2.89 -35.18
N CYS A 68 22.78 1.65 -35.55
CA CYS A 68 21.52 1.03 -35.24
C CYS A 68 21.69 0.04 -34.09
N TYR A 69 20.68 -0.06 -33.24
CA TYR A 69 20.71 -0.90 -32.03
C TYR A 69 19.34 -1.48 -31.68
N SER A 70 19.36 -2.66 -31.07
CA SER A 70 18.17 -3.39 -30.63
C SER A 70 18.53 -4.34 -29.48
N THR A 71 17.53 -4.84 -28.77
CA THR A 71 17.66 -6.00 -27.87
C THR A 71 17.66 -7.33 -28.59
N GLU A 72 17.34 -7.33 -29.89
CA GLU A 72 17.43 -8.48 -30.78
C GLU A 72 18.67 -8.37 -31.67
N ALA A 73 19.25 -9.51 -32.03
CA ALA A 73 20.43 -9.57 -32.88
C ALA A 73 20.17 -9.02 -34.30
N GLU A 74 21.23 -8.64 -34.99
CA GLU A 74 21.26 -8.11 -36.37
C GLU A 74 20.40 -6.82 -36.56
N PRO A 75 20.59 -5.76 -35.71
CA PRO A 75 19.79 -4.55 -35.86
C PRO A 75 20.04 -3.88 -37.21
N THR A 76 19.00 -3.26 -37.74
CA THR A 76 18.98 -2.51 -38.98
C THR A 76 18.53 -1.07 -38.76
N VAL A 77 18.54 -0.24 -39.80
CA VAL A 77 18.04 1.14 -39.73
C VAL A 77 16.53 1.23 -39.46
N GLU A 78 15.81 0.11 -39.48
CA GLU A 78 14.39 0.03 -39.06
C GLU A 78 14.21 -0.08 -37.54
N ASN A 79 15.30 -0.39 -36.82
CA ASN A 79 15.33 -0.42 -35.36
C ASN A 79 15.65 0.97 -34.78
N SER A 80 16.06 1.03 -33.52
CA SER A 80 16.54 2.29 -32.93
C SER A 80 17.84 2.74 -33.58
N ILE A 81 17.97 4.04 -33.87
CA ILE A 81 19.14 4.61 -34.54
C ILE A 81 19.64 5.87 -33.82
N ALA A 82 20.98 6.04 -33.89
CA ALA A 82 21.62 7.31 -33.59
C ALA A 82 22.45 7.70 -34.84
N GLU A 83 22.15 8.83 -35.50
CA GLU A 83 22.69 9.14 -36.81
C GLU A 83 23.19 10.59 -36.95
N LYS A 84 24.10 10.79 -37.91
CA LYS A 84 24.56 12.11 -38.38
C LYS A 84 24.51 12.16 -39.90
N GLN A 85 24.35 13.37 -40.43
CA GLN A 85 24.34 13.63 -41.85
C GLN A 85 25.78 13.78 -42.40
N GLY A 86 25.93 13.43 -43.69
CA GLY A 86 27.15 13.65 -44.47
C GLY A 86 28.28 12.62 -44.25
N ALA A 87 29.33 12.75 -45.06
CA ALA A 87 30.45 11.86 -45.04
C ALA A 87 31.43 12.19 -43.90
N ALA A 88 32.04 11.15 -43.31
CA ALA A 88 33.17 11.26 -42.40
C ALA A 88 33.91 9.89 -42.38
N SER A 89 35.12 9.87 -41.82
CA SER A 89 35.90 8.63 -41.65
C SER A 89 35.56 7.89 -40.35
N THR A 90 34.74 8.48 -39.50
CA THR A 90 34.39 7.89 -38.19
C THR A 90 32.91 8.12 -37.86
N ILE A 91 32.41 7.19 -37.09
CA ILE A 91 31.09 7.25 -36.41
C ILE A 91 31.41 7.31 -34.91
N SER A 92 30.76 8.21 -34.18
CA SER A 92 30.80 8.24 -32.72
C SER A 92 29.49 8.80 -32.24
N GLU A 93 28.66 7.93 -31.63
CA GLU A 93 27.31 8.24 -31.19
C GLU A 93 27.16 7.78 -29.74
N THR A 94 26.45 8.59 -28.95
CA THR A 94 26.00 8.19 -27.61
C THR A 94 24.55 7.73 -27.66
N LEU A 95 24.36 6.46 -27.37
CA LEU A 95 23.04 5.88 -27.19
C LEU A 95 22.49 6.27 -25.81
N THR A 96 21.26 6.70 -25.72
CA THR A 96 20.60 7.13 -24.47
C THR A 96 19.25 6.48 -24.33
N GLY A 97 18.69 6.45 -23.12
CA GLY A 97 17.39 5.84 -22.85
C GLY A 97 17.42 4.31 -22.94
N LEU A 98 18.59 3.71 -22.72
CA LEU A 98 18.73 2.26 -22.64
C LEU A 98 18.10 1.75 -21.34
N ALA A 99 17.58 0.53 -21.37
CA ALA A 99 17.13 -0.17 -20.18
C ALA A 99 18.34 -0.78 -19.44
N GLU A 100 18.29 -0.81 -18.12
CA GLU A 100 19.31 -1.47 -17.30
C GLU A 100 19.25 -3.00 -17.42
N ASN A 101 20.33 -3.69 -17.02
CA ASN A 101 20.44 -5.16 -17.04
C ASN A 101 20.06 -5.78 -18.40
N THR A 102 20.24 -5.04 -19.50
CA THR A 102 19.74 -5.40 -20.82
C THR A 102 20.87 -5.59 -21.81
N THR A 103 20.83 -6.69 -22.55
CA THR A 103 21.76 -6.91 -23.67
C THR A 103 21.28 -6.13 -24.88
N TYR A 104 22.17 -5.32 -25.44
CA TYR A 104 21.97 -4.61 -26.69
C TYR A 104 22.96 -5.11 -27.76
N TYR A 105 22.46 -5.22 -28.97
CA TYR A 105 23.21 -5.48 -30.18
C TYR A 105 23.34 -4.20 -30.99
N VAL A 106 24.50 -3.90 -31.52
CA VAL A 106 24.77 -2.67 -32.25
C VAL A 106 25.52 -2.94 -33.54
N ARG A 107 25.17 -2.23 -34.60
CA ARG A 107 25.89 -2.20 -35.88
C ARG A 107 26.09 -0.75 -36.31
N ALA A 108 27.26 -0.43 -36.82
CA ALA A 108 27.47 0.82 -37.52
C ALA A 108 26.83 0.73 -38.92
N PHE A 109 26.31 1.86 -39.41
CA PHE A 109 25.76 1.92 -40.75
C PHE A 109 26.15 3.21 -41.47
N VAL A 110 26.18 3.13 -42.80
CA VAL A 110 26.23 4.28 -43.69
C VAL A 110 25.16 4.12 -44.78
N VAL A 111 24.57 5.22 -45.18
CA VAL A 111 23.68 5.31 -46.33
C VAL A 111 24.29 6.26 -47.34
N ALA A 112 24.54 5.78 -48.55
CA ALA A 112 25.00 6.58 -49.67
C ALA A 112 23.82 6.89 -50.59
N TYR A 113 23.94 7.91 -51.43
CA TYR A 113 22.88 8.33 -52.36
C TYR A 113 22.45 7.16 -53.28
N GLU A 114 21.14 6.92 -53.31
CA GLU A 114 20.47 5.84 -54.11
C GLU A 114 20.93 4.40 -53.77
N ASN A 115 21.52 4.14 -52.63
CA ASN A 115 21.97 2.82 -52.20
C ASN A 115 21.31 2.35 -50.90
N GLU A 116 21.23 1.03 -50.78
CA GLU A 116 20.83 0.38 -49.52
C GLU A 116 21.90 0.67 -48.42
N PRO A 117 21.49 0.65 -47.14
CA PRO A 117 22.43 0.81 -46.04
C PRO A 117 23.51 -0.27 -46.03
N ILE A 118 24.78 0.15 -45.83
CA ILE A 118 25.90 -0.75 -45.58
C ILE A 118 26.09 -0.86 -44.07
N TYR A 119 26.14 -2.07 -43.55
CA TYR A 119 26.29 -2.35 -42.12
C TYR A 119 27.68 -2.94 -41.81
N SER A 120 28.16 -2.68 -40.61
CA SER A 120 29.31 -3.40 -40.05
C SER A 120 28.90 -4.80 -39.55
N GLU A 121 29.90 -5.57 -39.13
CA GLU A 121 29.69 -6.69 -38.21
C GLU A 121 29.02 -6.18 -36.94
N GLU A 122 28.31 -7.08 -36.23
CA GLU A 122 27.63 -6.81 -35.01
C GLU A 122 28.55 -6.83 -33.80
N THR A 123 28.28 -5.99 -32.83
CA THR A 123 28.88 -6.05 -31.48
C THR A 123 27.74 -6.01 -30.47
N SER A 124 27.87 -6.68 -29.33
CA SER A 124 26.93 -6.61 -28.25
C SER A 124 27.56 -6.08 -26.97
N PHE A 125 26.71 -5.51 -26.10
CA PHE A 125 27.11 -5.09 -24.76
C PHE A 125 25.92 -5.26 -23.80
N VAL A 126 26.18 -5.26 -22.49
CA VAL A 126 25.15 -5.32 -21.46
C VAL A 126 25.21 -4.04 -20.64
N THR A 127 24.09 -3.38 -20.46
CA THR A 127 23.97 -2.26 -19.52
C THR A 127 24.00 -2.79 -18.09
N PRO A 128 24.77 -2.21 -17.17
CA PRO A 128 24.72 -2.60 -15.75
C PRO A 128 23.38 -2.19 -15.12
N ALA A 129 23.13 -2.71 -13.91
CA ALA A 129 22.11 -2.14 -13.05
C ALA A 129 22.50 -0.71 -12.63
N ALA A 130 21.49 0.14 -12.43
CA ALA A 130 21.73 1.45 -11.82
C ALA A 130 22.16 1.28 -10.36
N THR A 131 23.17 2.01 -9.97
CA THR A 131 23.54 2.13 -8.55
C THR A 131 22.46 2.90 -7.79
N LEU A 132 22.36 2.71 -6.47
CA LEU A 132 21.41 3.46 -5.65
C LEU A 132 21.60 4.98 -5.76
N ASP A 133 22.84 5.47 -5.85
CA ASP A 133 23.13 6.89 -6.06
C ASP A 133 22.58 7.40 -7.40
N GLU A 134 22.70 6.63 -8.46
CA GLU A 134 22.16 6.96 -9.79
C GLU A 134 20.62 6.91 -9.77
N GLN A 135 20.04 5.91 -9.12
CA GLN A 135 18.58 5.81 -8.95
C GLN A 135 18.03 7.01 -8.18
N LEU A 136 18.70 7.42 -7.10
CA LEU A 136 18.30 8.60 -6.33
C LEU A 136 18.46 9.90 -7.15
N ALA A 137 19.51 10.03 -7.94
CA ALA A 137 19.72 11.19 -8.80
C ALA A 137 18.67 11.31 -9.92
N ASP A 138 18.13 10.19 -10.40
CA ASP A 138 17.09 10.15 -11.41
C ASP A 138 15.66 10.07 -10.80
N TYR A 139 15.54 9.97 -9.48
CA TYR A 139 14.26 9.81 -8.82
C TYR A 139 13.36 11.03 -9.04
N VAL A 140 12.12 10.76 -9.37
CA VAL A 140 11.07 11.77 -9.52
C VAL A 140 9.98 11.49 -8.48
N ALA A 141 9.75 12.45 -7.61
CA ALA A 141 8.72 12.32 -6.58
C ALA A 141 7.32 12.19 -7.19
N PRO A 142 6.41 11.41 -6.57
CA PRO A 142 5.04 11.24 -7.05
C PRO A 142 4.30 12.57 -7.17
N ALA A 143 3.55 12.75 -8.27
CA ALA A 143 2.90 14.01 -8.61
C ALA A 143 1.36 13.99 -8.44
N TYR A 144 0.77 12.96 -7.82
CA TYR A 144 -0.67 12.92 -7.63
C TYR A 144 -1.16 13.96 -6.61
N GLU A 145 -2.43 14.36 -6.77
CA GLU A 145 -3.03 15.45 -6.01
C GLU A 145 -3.18 15.10 -4.51
N ASP A 146 -2.94 16.09 -3.64
CA ASP A 146 -3.14 15.94 -2.19
C ASP A 146 -4.61 16.00 -1.80
N ASP A 147 -5.41 16.85 -2.50
CA ASP A 147 -6.84 16.90 -2.26
C ASP A 147 -7.55 15.70 -2.92
N TYR A 148 -7.43 14.55 -2.27
CA TYR A 148 -8.12 13.32 -2.69
C TYR A 148 -9.65 13.49 -2.68
N THR A 149 -10.21 14.43 -1.95
CA THR A 149 -11.66 14.64 -1.87
C THR A 149 -12.24 15.23 -3.14
N ALA A 150 -11.42 15.96 -3.92
CA ALA A 150 -11.84 16.56 -5.19
C ALA A 150 -12.16 15.54 -6.27
N PHE A 151 -11.65 14.30 -6.16
CA PHE A 151 -11.89 13.22 -7.13
C PHE A 151 -12.39 11.92 -6.48
N ALA A 152 -12.90 11.99 -5.25
CA ALA A 152 -13.43 10.83 -4.54
C ALA A 152 -14.73 10.28 -5.14
N GLY A 153 -15.45 11.05 -5.95
CA GLY A 153 -16.71 10.63 -6.57
C GLY A 153 -16.54 9.40 -7.48
N TRP A 154 -17.58 8.56 -7.55
CA TRP A 154 -17.58 7.32 -8.30
C TRP A 154 -17.18 7.47 -9.78
N GLU A 155 -17.64 8.55 -10.42
CA GLU A 155 -17.36 8.84 -11.82
C GLU A 155 -15.87 9.14 -12.11
N GLN A 156 -15.09 9.37 -11.06
CA GLN A 156 -13.65 9.66 -11.14
C GLN A 156 -12.75 8.51 -10.67
N ARG A 157 -13.29 7.31 -10.53
CA ARG A 157 -12.58 6.14 -9.98
C ARG A 157 -11.27 5.79 -10.69
N ASP A 158 -11.13 6.14 -11.95
CA ASP A 158 -9.87 5.98 -12.71
C ASP A 158 -8.73 6.86 -12.17
N ARG A 159 -9.06 7.88 -11.36
CA ARG A 159 -8.12 8.80 -10.72
C ARG A 159 -7.87 8.49 -9.24
N TRP A 160 -8.59 7.55 -8.68
CA TRP A 160 -8.60 7.37 -7.21
C TRP A 160 -7.22 7.09 -6.61
N ASN A 161 -6.34 6.36 -7.28
CA ASN A 161 -5.10 5.89 -6.66
C ASN A 161 -5.41 5.32 -5.25
N LEU A 162 -5.12 6.09 -4.19
CA LEU A 162 -5.43 5.75 -2.79
C LEU A 162 -6.64 6.52 -2.21
N ALA A 163 -7.36 7.32 -2.99
CA ALA A 163 -8.63 7.91 -2.53
C ALA A 163 -9.68 6.82 -2.26
N ASN A 164 -10.57 7.07 -1.30
CA ASN A 164 -11.61 6.14 -0.88
C ASN A 164 -11.09 4.79 -0.36
N VAL A 165 -10.11 4.83 0.52
CA VAL A 165 -9.60 3.64 1.22
C VAL A 165 -10.04 3.69 2.68
N HIS A 166 -10.76 2.63 3.11
CA HIS A 166 -11.09 2.35 4.49
C HIS A 166 -10.62 0.95 4.86
N ASP A 167 -10.12 0.77 6.07
CA ASP A 167 -9.78 -0.52 6.66
C ASP A 167 -9.03 -1.43 5.67
N PRO A 168 -7.86 -0.98 5.16
CA PRO A 168 -7.16 -1.69 4.09
C PRO A 168 -6.61 -3.04 4.56
N SER A 169 -6.67 -4.02 3.68
CA SER A 169 -5.90 -5.26 3.76
C SER A 169 -5.03 -5.40 2.51
N VAL A 170 -3.76 -5.69 2.67
CA VAL A 170 -2.80 -5.77 1.56
C VAL A 170 -2.15 -7.15 1.52
N VAL A 171 -2.07 -7.73 0.32
CA VAL A 171 -1.37 -8.99 0.07
C VAL A 171 -0.53 -8.89 -1.20
N LYS A 172 0.70 -9.38 -1.17
CA LYS A 172 1.54 -9.55 -2.36
C LYS A 172 1.20 -10.89 -3.03
N ALA A 173 0.83 -10.85 -4.30
CA ALA A 173 0.46 -12.05 -5.06
C ALA A 173 1.64 -12.61 -5.86
N GLU A 174 1.43 -13.79 -6.46
CA GLU A 174 2.45 -14.51 -7.22
C GLU A 174 2.84 -13.81 -8.53
N ASP A 175 1.97 -12.94 -9.05
CA ASP A 175 2.24 -12.11 -10.22
C ASP A 175 3.13 -10.88 -9.92
N GLY A 176 3.54 -10.73 -8.65
CA GLY A 176 4.37 -9.64 -8.17
C GLY A 176 3.62 -8.38 -7.79
N TYR A 177 2.32 -8.29 -8.03
CA TYR A 177 1.51 -7.16 -7.61
C TYR A 177 1.12 -7.26 -6.14
N TYR A 178 0.98 -6.11 -5.51
CA TYR A 178 0.26 -5.93 -4.25
C TYR A 178 -1.20 -5.67 -4.57
N TYR A 179 -2.10 -6.39 -3.89
CA TYR A 179 -3.54 -6.20 -3.96
C TYR A 179 -4.04 -5.64 -2.64
N MET A 180 -4.79 -4.55 -2.68
CA MET A 180 -5.43 -3.93 -1.54
C MET A 180 -6.93 -4.09 -1.63
N TYR A 181 -7.54 -4.61 -0.57
CA TYR A 181 -8.97 -4.77 -0.38
C TYR A 181 -9.43 -3.89 0.77
N GLN A 182 -10.68 -3.44 0.77
CA GLN A 182 -11.16 -2.43 1.71
C GLN A 182 -12.64 -2.54 2.03
N THR A 183 -13.04 -1.85 3.10
CA THR A 183 -14.44 -1.57 3.45
C THR A 183 -15.14 -0.74 2.38
N ASP A 184 -16.46 -0.94 2.23
CA ASP A 184 -17.32 -0.21 1.28
C ASP A 184 -17.62 1.24 1.67
N ALA A 185 -17.16 1.74 2.79
CA ALA A 185 -17.57 3.02 3.38
C ALA A 185 -17.15 4.26 2.58
N SER A 186 -16.42 4.10 1.50
CA SER A 186 -15.94 5.19 0.67
C SER A 186 -17.07 5.89 -0.09
N TYR A 187 -16.82 7.14 -0.46
CA TYR A 187 -17.67 8.01 -1.30
C TYR A 187 -19.16 7.99 -0.93
N GLY A 188 -19.50 7.82 0.36
CA GLY A 188 -20.85 7.95 0.87
C GLY A 188 -21.71 6.69 0.78
N ASN A 189 -21.15 5.52 1.06
CA ASN A 189 -21.86 4.21 1.02
C ASN A 189 -22.36 3.85 -0.39
N ALA A 190 -21.50 3.92 -1.37
CA ALA A 190 -21.85 3.53 -2.73
C ALA A 190 -21.93 2.01 -2.92
N HIS A 191 -22.62 1.32 -2.06
CA HIS A 191 -22.95 -0.10 -2.19
C HIS A 191 -23.64 -0.43 -3.53
N GLU A 192 -24.21 0.57 -4.17
CA GLU A 192 -25.00 0.41 -5.38
C GLU A 192 -24.17 0.35 -6.66
N ALA A 193 -22.89 0.76 -6.61
CA ALA A 193 -22.07 0.84 -7.80
C ALA A 193 -20.80 -0.01 -7.66
N GLY A 194 -20.69 -1.06 -8.47
CA GLY A 194 -19.46 -1.82 -8.64
C GLY A 194 -19.19 -2.94 -7.63
N GLY A 195 -20.16 -3.31 -6.79
CA GLY A 195 -20.03 -4.42 -5.83
C GLY A 195 -19.41 -3.99 -4.50
N HIS A 196 -18.97 -4.98 -3.71
CA HIS A 196 -18.48 -4.83 -2.35
C HIS A 196 -17.01 -5.18 -2.23
N PHE A 197 -16.33 -4.74 -1.18
CA PHE A 197 -14.91 -4.98 -0.90
C PHE A 197 -14.04 -4.59 -2.09
N HIS A 198 -14.00 -3.30 -2.36
CA HIS A 198 -13.29 -2.74 -3.51
C HIS A 198 -11.81 -3.08 -3.49
N CYS A 199 -11.30 -3.48 -4.66
CA CYS A 199 -9.94 -3.93 -4.89
C CYS A 199 -9.16 -2.94 -5.75
N ARG A 200 -7.87 -2.83 -5.47
CA ARG A 200 -6.88 -2.13 -6.29
C ARG A 200 -5.54 -2.86 -6.25
N ARG A 201 -4.68 -2.61 -7.23
CA ARG A 201 -3.35 -3.22 -7.28
C ARG A 201 -2.25 -2.21 -7.57
N SER A 202 -1.04 -2.53 -7.13
CA SER A 202 0.18 -1.76 -7.37
C SER A 202 1.40 -2.68 -7.53
N LEU A 203 2.41 -2.24 -8.29
CA LEU A 203 3.74 -2.88 -8.32
C LEU A 203 4.73 -2.22 -7.36
N ASP A 204 4.49 -0.96 -7.00
CA ASP A 204 5.45 -0.09 -6.31
C ASP A 204 4.92 0.49 -4.99
N LEU A 205 3.70 0.11 -4.57
CA LEU A 205 3.00 0.63 -3.39
C LEU A 205 2.69 2.14 -3.43
N VAL A 206 3.03 2.83 -4.50
CA VAL A 206 2.83 4.27 -4.70
C VAL A 206 1.69 4.53 -5.69
N ASN A 207 1.71 3.81 -6.81
CA ASN A 207 0.75 3.96 -7.89
C ASN A 207 -0.23 2.78 -7.88
N TRP A 208 -1.50 3.05 -7.59
CA TRP A 208 -2.54 2.05 -7.46
C TRP A 208 -3.59 2.19 -8.54
N VAL A 209 -3.99 1.06 -9.11
CA VAL A 209 -5.04 0.97 -10.13
C VAL A 209 -6.26 0.29 -9.52
N TYR A 210 -7.41 0.95 -9.61
CA TYR A 210 -8.70 0.44 -9.15
C TYR A 210 -9.19 -0.70 -10.07
N LEU A 211 -9.65 -1.80 -9.48
CA LEU A 211 -10.07 -3.02 -10.20
C LEU A 211 -11.58 -3.33 -10.07
N GLY A 212 -12.29 -2.67 -9.16
CA GLY A 212 -13.71 -2.92 -8.90
C GLY A 212 -13.98 -3.66 -7.59
N GLY A 213 -15.24 -3.97 -7.35
CA GLY A 213 -15.68 -4.75 -6.19
C GLY A 213 -15.38 -6.24 -6.37
N THR A 214 -15.07 -6.89 -5.27
CA THR A 214 -14.72 -8.32 -5.21
C THR A 214 -15.95 -9.20 -5.09
N MET A 215 -16.95 -8.75 -4.33
CA MET A 215 -18.25 -9.40 -4.13
C MET A 215 -19.32 -8.58 -4.84
N GLN A 216 -20.10 -9.19 -5.73
CA GLN A 216 -21.11 -8.44 -6.50
C GLN A 216 -22.45 -8.32 -5.77
N GLU A 217 -22.80 -9.32 -4.97
CA GLU A 217 -24.05 -9.38 -4.21
C GLU A 217 -23.78 -9.97 -2.83
N ILE A 218 -24.52 -9.52 -1.83
CA ILE A 218 -24.47 -10.10 -0.48
C ILE A 218 -24.91 -11.56 -0.56
N PRO A 219 -24.13 -12.53 -0.03
CA PRO A 219 -24.50 -13.93 -0.08
C PRO A 219 -25.84 -14.22 0.62
N ALA A 220 -26.68 -15.03 -0.01
CA ALA A 220 -28.03 -15.34 0.49
C ALA A 220 -28.02 -15.91 1.92
N TRP A 221 -26.97 -16.66 2.29
CA TRP A 221 -26.86 -17.26 3.61
C TRP A 221 -26.90 -16.21 4.75
N VAL A 222 -26.50 -14.94 4.49
CA VAL A 222 -26.50 -13.88 5.52
C VAL A 222 -27.93 -13.62 6.02
N LYS A 223 -28.88 -13.39 5.10
CA LYS A 223 -30.30 -13.21 5.43
C LYS A 223 -30.90 -14.48 6.03
N GLU A 224 -30.54 -15.63 5.51
CA GLU A 224 -31.01 -16.92 6.01
C GLU A 224 -30.59 -17.13 7.47
N LYS A 225 -29.31 -16.97 7.78
CA LYS A 225 -28.79 -17.11 9.15
C LYS A 225 -29.31 -16.05 10.10
N LEU A 226 -29.43 -14.81 9.65
CA LEU A 226 -30.02 -13.74 10.44
C LEU A 226 -31.43 -14.13 10.89
N ASN A 227 -32.30 -14.57 9.97
CA ASN A 227 -33.66 -14.91 10.26
C ASN A 227 -33.81 -16.26 10.97
N GLU A 228 -32.90 -17.22 10.75
CA GLU A 228 -32.82 -18.44 11.58
C GLU A 228 -32.60 -18.09 13.05
N TYR A 229 -31.64 -17.25 13.37
CA TYR A 229 -31.33 -16.81 14.73
C TYR A 229 -32.48 -15.97 15.34
N ARG A 230 -33.12 -15.10 14.54
CA ARG A 230 -34.28 -14.35 14.99
C ARG A 230 -35.46 -15.27 15.36
N ALA A 231 -35.72 -16.27 14.53
CA ALA A 231 -36.78 -17.26 14.82
C ALA A 231 -36.50 -18.03 16.11
N GLU A 232 -35.24 -18.45 16.34
CA GLU A 232 -34.86 -19.11 17.59
C GLU A 232 -34.99 -18.21 18.82
N MET A 233 -34.87 -16.89 18.65
CA MET A 233 -35.08 -15.87 19.67
C MET A 233 -36.56 -15.49 19.82
N GLY A 234 -37.46 -16.04 19.02
CA GLY A 234 -38.90 -15.68 19.02
C GLY A 234 -39.18 -14.28 18.46
N LEU A 235 -38.33 -13.82 17.55
CA LEU A 235 -38.42 -12.50 16.90
C LEU A 235 -38.94 -12.64 15.47
N GLU A 236 -39.63 -11.60 14.99
CA GLU A 236 -40.10 -11.56 13.60
C GLU A 236 -38.94 -11.46 12.61
N PRO A 237 -39.08 -12.03 11.40
CA PRO A 237 -38.04 -11.96 10.39
C PRO A 237 -37.83 -10.54 9.85
N ILE A 238 -36.64 -10.26 9.36
CA ILE A 238 -36.35 -9.04 8.62
C ILE A 238 -36.45 -9.37 7.13
N GLU A 239 -37.35 -8.73 6.43
CA GLU A 239 -37.64 -9.01 5.02
C GLU A 239 -36.59 -8.39 4.08
N SER A 240 -36.13 -7.19 4.41
CA SER A 240 -35.16 -6.44 3.61
C SER A 240 -34.07 -5.86 4.52
N PRO A 241 -33.13 -6.70 5.00
CA PRO A 241 -32.05 -6.21 5.85
C PRO A 241 -31.11 -5.28 5.08
N VAL A 242 -30.63 -4.25 5.76
CA VAL A 242 -29.57 -3.35 5.30
C VAL A 242 -28.25 -3.85 5.84
N TYR A 243 -27.25 -3.88 4.99
CA TYR A 243 -25.95 -4.44 5.30
C TYR A 243 -24.83 -3.41 5.15
N GLY A 244 -23.79 -3.53 5.98
CA GLY A 244 -22.49 -2.93 5.79
C GLY A 244 -21.45 -4.01 5.49
N CYS A 245 -20.61 -3.79 4.50
CA CYS A 245 -19.51 -4.67 4.12
C CYS A 245 -18.21 -4.06 4.59
N TRP A 246 -17.62 -4.59 5.69
CA TRP A 246 -16.56 -3.95 6.43
C TRP A 246 -15.34 -4.84 6.61
N ALA A 247 -14.17 -4.19 6.74
CA ALA A 247 -12.91 -4.73 7.18
C ALA A 247 -12.58 -6.14 6.63
N PRO A 248 -12.32 -6.30 5.33
CA PRO A 248 -11.83 -7.56 4.79
C PRO A 248 -10.38 -7.77 5.19
N VAL A 249 -9.96 -9.03 5.40
CA VAL A 249 -8.55 -9.42 5.47
C VAL A 249 -8.27 -10.49 4.42
N VAL A 250 -7.19 -10.31 3.67
CA VAL A 250 -6.74 -11.28 2.67
C VAL A 250 -5.37 -11.81 3.03
N ARG A 251 -5.21 -13.13 2.95
CA ARG A 251 -3.91 -13.79 3.14
C ARG A 251 -3.69 -14.86 2.08
N LYS A 252 -2.45 -14.97 1.60
CA LYS A 252 -1.99 -16.13 0.84
C LYS A 252 -1.85 -17.31 1.79
N VAL A 253 -2.61 -18.37 1.55
CA VAL A 253 -2.55 -19.60 2.36
C VAL A 253 -1.45 -20.53 1.87
N ARG A 254 -1.38 -20.71 0.56
CA ARG A 254 -0.37 -21.45 -0.20
C ARG A 254 -0.42 -21.04 -1.66
N ASP A 255 0.45 -21.56 -2.48
CA ASP A 255 0.40 -21.33 -3.92
C ASP A 255 -0.96 -21.74 -4.49
N GLY A 256 -1.57 -20.82 -5.25
CA GLY A 256 -2.90 -20.98 -5.83
C GLY A 256 -4.05 -21.00 -4.83
N LEU A 257 -3.87 -20.47 -3.60
CA LEU A 257 -4.97 -20.31 -2.65
C LEU A 257 -4.81 -19.04 -1.80
N TYR A 258 -5.75 -18.12 -1.96
CA TYR A 258 -5.92 -16.92 -1.14
C TYR A 258 -7.26 -16.99 -0.44
N ARG A 259 -7.32 -16.56 0.82
CA ARG A 259 -8.51 -16.47 1.64
C ARG A 259 -8.79 -15.02 1.99
N MET A 260 -10.04 -14.62 1.82
CA MET A 260 -10.59 -13.35 2.32
C MET A 260 -11.61 -13.65 3.40
N TYR A 261 -11.33 -13.22 4.62
CA TYR A 261 -12.34 -13.13 5.67
C TYR A 261 -12.90 -11.72 5.66
N TYR A 262 -14.21 -11.58 5.71
CA TYR A 262 -14.89 -10.29 5.55
C TYR A 262 -16.05 -10.15 6.53
N SER A 263 -16.39 -8.93 6.90
CA SER A 263 -17.46 -8.65 7.84
C SER A 263 -18.72 -8.16 7.13
N ILE A 264 -19.86 -8.73 7.48
CA ILE A 264 -21.20 -8.23 7.12
C ILE A 264 -21.87 -7.76 8.39
N VAL A 265 -22.09 -6.46 8.52
CA VAL A 265 -22.81 -5.87 9.63
C VAL A 265 -24.26 -5.64 9.23
N VAL A 266 -25.18 -6.07 10.05
CA VAL A 266 -26.62 -5.89 9.83
C VAL A 266 -27.09 -4.71 10.68
N ASP A 267 -27.81 -3.79 10.06
CA ASP A 267 -28.42 -2.67 10.77
C ASP A 267 -29.31 -3.11 11.93
N ASN A 268 -29.49 -2.20 12.86
CA ASN A 268 -30.20 -2.43 14.10
C ASN A 268 -31.73 -2.47 13.88
N TYR A 269 -32.33 -3.61 14.23
CA TYR A 269 -33.75 -3.87 14.07
C TYR A 269 -34.41 -4.21 15.43
N ILE A 270 -35.67 -3.85 15.61
CA ILE A 270 -36.47 -4.21 16.77
C ILE A 270 -37.05 -5.63 16.62
N LYS A 271 -37.71 -6.11 17.67
CA LYS A 271 -38.30 -7.47 17.70
C LYS A 271 -39.34 -7.73 16.61
N THR A 272 -40.01 -6.71 16.09
CA THR A 272 -41.00 -6.83 15.01
C THR A 272 -40.40 -6.87 13.61
N GLY A 273 -39.08 -6.77 13.47
CA GLY A 273 -38.38 -6.69 12.16
C GLY A 273 -38.34 -5.29 11.55
N ALA A 274 -38.91 -4.29 12.22
CA ALA A 274 -38.78 -2.88 11.81
C ALA A 274 -37.42 -2.28 12.23
N PRO A 275 -36.89 -1.25 11.53
CA PRO A 275 -35.69 -0.54 11.95
C PRO A 275 -35.84 0.04 13.37
N ASN A 276 -34.78 -0.07 14.19
CA ASN A 276 -34.74 0.48 15.53
C ASN A 276 -34.35 1.96 15.48
N ASN A 277 -35.33 2.83 15.55
CA ASN A 277 -35.20 4.27 15.50
C ASN A 277 -36.18 4.96 16.45
N GLU A 278 -36.24 6.28 16.46
CA GLU A 278 -37.14 7.03 17.35
C GLU A 278 -38.62 6.68 17.20
N GLU A 279 -39.05 6.33 15.98
CA GLU A 279 -40.46 5.97 15.72
C GLU A 279 -40.80 4.55 16.17
N ASN A 280 -39.84 3.63 16.10
CA ASN A 280 -40.04 2.20 16.31
C ASN A 280 -39.28 1.65 17.51
N PHE A 281 -38.74 2.49 18.38
CA PHE A 281 -37.96 2.03 19.52
C PHE A 281 -38.81 1.23 20.52
N ASP A 282 -38.46 -0.03 20.73
CA ASP A 282 -39.19 -0.95 21.63
C ASP A 282 -38.30 -1.53 22.74
N ASN A 283 -37.19 -0.89 23.07
CA ASN A 283 -36.20 -1.34 24.04
C ASN A 283 -35.44 -2.63 23.65
N SER A 284 -35.62 -3.16 22.45
CA SER A 284 -34.85 -4.31 21.97
C SER A 284 -33.66 -3.87 21.18
N TRP A 285 -32.72 -4.79 21.02
CA TRP A 285 -31.57 -4.64 20.14
C TRP A 285 -31.17 -6.02 19.60
N THR A 286 -31.37 -6.23 18.31
CA THR A 286 -31.27 -7.55 17.70
C THR A 286 -30.32 -7.59 16.50
N GLU A 287 -29.46 -6.59 16.36
CA GLU A 287 -28.46 -6.56 15.31
C GLU A 287 -27.45 -7.71 15.44
N ARG A 288 -26.86 -8.08 14.33
CA ARG A 288 -25.83 -9.10 14.24
C ARG A 288 -24.75 -8.65 13.27
N ALA A 289 -23.54 -9.11 13.52
CA ALA A 289 -22.48 -9.10 12.52
C ALA A 289 -22.06 -10.55 12.24
N PHE A 290 -21.62 -10.77 11.02
CA PHE A 290 -21.15 -12.05 10.54
C PHE A 290 -19.78 -11.88 9.90
N ILE A 291 -18.87 -12.81 10.16
CA ILE A 291 -17.67 -12.97 9.36
C ILE A 291 -17.91 -14.13 8.39
N GLY A 292 -17.75 -13.86 7.11
CA GLY A 292 -17.78 -14.83 6.03
C GLY A 292 -16.39 -15.12 5.47
N LEU A 293 -16.30 -16.10 4.60
CA LEU A 293 -15.08 -16.51 3.90
C LEU A 293 -15.31 -16.56 2.40
N MET A 294 -14.37 -15.98 1.65
CA MET A 294 -14.22 -16.21 0.20
C MET A 294 -12.84 -16.72 -0.12
N GLU A 295 -12.71 -17.50 -1.18
CA GLU A 295 -11.44 -18.03 -1.69
C GLU A 295 -11.24 -17.70 -3.16
N THR A 296 -10.00 -17.45 -3.55
CA THR A 296 -9.56 -17.37 -4.95
C THR A 296 -8.22 -18.08 -5.14
N SER A 297 -7.99 -18.58 -6.35
CA SER A 297 -6.66 -19.05 -6.75
C SER A 297 -5.79 -17.94 -7.35
N ASP A 298 -6.40 -16.84 -7.76
CA ASP A 298 -5.73 -15.76 -8.49
C ASP A 298 -6.38 -14.40 -8.19
N PRO A 299 -5.75 -13.57 -7.34
CA PRO A 299 -6.22 -12.21 -7.07
C PRO A 299 -6.35 -11.33 -8.32
N ALA A 300 -5.53 -11.56 -9.36
CA ALA A 300 -5.59 -10.79 -10.60
C ALA A 300 -6.91 -10.95 -11.35
N SER A 301 -7.56 -12.10 -11.20
CA SER A 301 -8.86 -12.36 -11.81
C SER A 301 -10.00 -11.56 -11.18
N ASN A 302 -9.83 -11.14 -9.94
CA ASN A 302 -10.85 -10.55 -9.06
C ASN A 302 -12.14 -11.41 -8.99
N VAL A 303 -12.01 -12.73 -9.12
CA VAL A 303 -13.11 -13.70 -9.02
C VAL A 303 -12.93 -14.51 -7.74
N TRP A 304 -13.91 -14.42 -6.86
CA TRP A 304 -13.90 -15.06 -5.55
C TRP A 304 -15.11 -15.98 -5.37
N GLU A 305 -14.89 -17.13 -4.73
CA GLU A 305 -15.92 -18.10 -4.39
C GLU A 305 -16.31 -17.97 -2.91
N ASP A 306 -17.58 -17.69 -2.64
CA ASP A 306 -18.10 -17.65 -1.26
C ASP A 306 -18.11 -19.05 -0.64
N LYS A 307 -17.62 -19.15 0.59
CA LYS A 307 -17.54 -20.39 1.39
C LYS A 307 -18.51 -20.37 2.59
N GLY A 308 -19.28 -19.32 2.74
CA GLY A 308 -20.29 -19.18 3.77
C GLY A 308 -19.81 -18.56 5.07
N MET A 309 -20.65 -18.71 6.10
CA MET A 309 -20.43 -18.14 7.43
C MET A 309 -19.28 -18.82 8.16
N VAL A 310 -18.37 -18.00 8.68
CA VAL A 310 -17.30 -18.43 9.61
C VAL A 310 -17.78 -18.31 11.05
N ILE A 311 -18.25 -17.13 11.46
CA ILE A 311 -18.69 -16.84 12.83
C ILE A 311 -19.68 -15.67 12.82
N CYS A 312 -20.44 -15.53 13.89
CA CYS A 312 -21.31 -14.36 14.12
C CYS A 312 -21.06 -13.77 15.50
N SER A 313 -21.56 -12.55 15.72
CA SER A 313 -21.51 -11.91 17.04
C SER A 313 -22.17 -12.77 18.10
N SER A 314 -21.52 -12.90 19.26
CA SER A 314 -21.99 -13.70 20.40
C SER A 314 -22.41 -12.81 21.56
N SER A 315 -23.26 -13.31 22.46
CA SER A 315 -23.79 -12.56 23.60
C SER A 315 -23.92 -13.44 24.83
N ASP A 316 -23.75 -12.85 26.02
CA ASP A 316 -24.13 -13.48 27.29
C ASP A 316 -25.60 -13.19 27.69
N LYS A 317 -26.30 -12.41 26.89
CA LYS A 317 -27.69 -12.06 27.15
C LYS A 317 -28.60 -13.23 26.76
N ALA A 318 -29.44 -13.64 27.70
CA ALA A 318 -30.51 -14.57 27.42
C ALA A 318 -31.53 -13.94 26.45
N MET A 319 -32.19 -14.79 25.63
CA MET A 319 -33.15 -14.34 24.63
C MET A 319 -34.34 -13.60 25.22
N ASP A 320 -34.66 -13.80 26.48
CA ASP A 320 -35.89 -13.42 27.15
C ASP A 320 -35.77 -12.26 28.14
N GLY A 321 -34.74 -11.55 28.21
CA GLY A 321 -34.66 -10.56 29.30
C GLY A 321 -33.81 -9.31 29.06
N TRP A 322 -33.11 -9.24 27.95
CA TRP A 322 -32.29 -8.08 27.74
C TRP A 322 -33.03 -6.96 27.00
N THR A 323 -32.93 -5.76 27.53
CA THR A 323 -33.49 -4.55 26.93
C THR A 323 -32.45 -3.44 26.88
N ARG A 324 -32.58 -2.61 25.85
CA ARG A 324 -31.79 -1.42 25.63
C ARG A 324 -32.56 -0.19 26.13
N PRO A 325 -32.04 0.59 27.09
CA PRO A 325 -32.83 1.65 27.72
C PRO A 325 -33.04 2.87 26.82
N SER A 326 -32.19 3.09 25.80
CA SER A 326 -32.34 4.17 24.84
C SER A 326 -31.57 3.86 23.55
N LEU A 327 -31.89 4.54 22.45
CA LEU A 327 -31.16 4.42 21.17
C LEU A 327 -29.66 4.72 21.30
N GLY A 328 -29.30 5.68 22.13
CA GLY A 328 -27.91 6.06 22.37
C GLY A 328 -27.15 5.11 23.30
N ASN A 329 -27.80 4.09 23.88
CA ASN A 329 -27.13 3.14 24.75
C ASN A 329 -26.47 2.03 23.92
N TRP A 330 -25.16 2.07 23.81
CA TRP A 330 -24.34 1.05 23.16
C TRP A 330 -23.73 0.07 24.16
N ASP A 331 -24.20 0.05 25.39
CA ASP A 331 -23.76 -0.87 26.43
C ASP A 331 -24.07 -2.30 26.01
N ALA A 332 -23.09 -3.14 26.03
CA ALA A 332 -22.97 -4.34 25.24
C ALA A 332 -24.18 -5.29 25.20
N TYR A 333 -24.78 -5.40 24.06
CA TYR A 333 -25.55 -6.56 23.66
C TYR A 333 -24.61 -7.73 23.33
N PHE A 334 -23.52 -7.48 22.57
CA PHE A 334 -22.56 -8.50 22.21
C PHE A 334 -21.53 -8.74 23.31
N TYR A 335 -21.10 -9.98 23.36
CA TYR A 335 -19.91 -10.36 24.12
C TYR A 335 -18.65 -10.18 23.27
N PHE A 336 -18.60 -10.86 22.11
CA PHE A 336 -17.64 -10.58 21.06
C PHE A 336 -18.37 -10.17 19.79
N ASN A 337 -17.94 -9.10 19.17
CA ASN A 337 -18.51 -8.62 17.93
C ASN A 337 -17.77 -9.23 16.75
N ALA A 338 -18.50 -9.89 15.84
CA ALA A 338 -17.90 -10.59 14.69
C ALA A 338 -17.64 -9.64 13.54
N ILE A 339 -16.72 -8.68 13.74
CA ILE A 339 -16.17 -7.80 12.72
C ILE A 339 -14.66 -7.68 12.88
N ASP A 340 -14.01 -7.07 11.92
CA ASP A 340 -12.58 -6.78 11.89
C ASP A 340 -11.71 -8.06 12.04
N PRO A 341 -11.84 -9.04 11.14
CA PRO A 341 -11.03 -10.24 11.23
C PRO A 341 -9.58 -9.99 10.82
N THR A 342 -8.64 -10.70 11.46
CA THR A 342 -7.31 -10.97 10.92
C THR A 342 -7.04 -12.47 10.96
N TYR A 343 -6.34 -12.97 9.94
CA TYR A 343 -6.09 -14.40 9.76
C TYR A 343 -4.60 -14.71 9.81
N ILE A 344 -4.24 -15.68 10.66
CA ILE A 344 -2.86 -15.99 10.99
C ILE A 344 -2.60 -17.46 10.66
N ILE A 345 -1.47 -17.69 9.99
CA ILE A 345 -0.92 -19.01 9.69
C ILE A 345 0.32 -19.21 10.56
N ASP A 346 0.22 -20.12 11.52
CA ASP A 346 1.28 -20.49 12.44
C ASP A 346 1.67 -21.96 12.22
N GLY A 347 2.61 -22.18 11.32
CA GLY A 347 2.99 -23.53 10.90
C GLY A 347 1.82 -24.29 10.30
N GLY A 348 1.39 -25.38 10.94
CA GLY A 348 0.23 -26.16 10.49
C GLY A 348 -1.09 -25.77 11.17
N ARG A 349 -1.11 -24.73 11.99
CA ARG A 349 -2.29 -24.23 12.69
C ARG A 349 -2.69 -22.88 12.15
N HIS A 350 -3.98 -22.67 12.00
CA HIS A 350 -4.54 -21.44 11.50
C HIS A 350 -5.48 -20.82 12.53
N TRP A 351 -5.47 -19.51 12.60
CA TRP A 351 -6.19 -18.74 13.60
C TRP A 351 -6.95 -17.58 12.97
N LEU A 352 -8.12 -17.28 13.49
CA LEU A 352 -8.85 -16.05 13.24
C LEU A 352 -8.91 -15.26 14.54
N VAL A 353 -8.42 -14.02 14.50
CA VAL A 353 -8.55 -13.03 15.57
C VAL A 353 -9.53 -11.97 15.09
N TYR A 354 -10.49 -11.60 15.93
CA TYR A 354 -11.56 -10.68 15.52
C TYR A 354 -12.13 -9.92 16.72
N GLY A 355 -12.79 -8.81 16.46
CA GLY A 355 -13.52 -8.06 17.47
C GLY A 355 -13.38 -6.55 17.31
N SER A 356 -14.42 -5.85 17.71
CA SER A 356 -14.52 -4.41 17.63
C SER A 356 -15.44 -3.87 18.70
N TRP A 357 -14.96 -2.92 19.48
CA TRP A 357 -15.65 -2.14 20.52
C TRP A 357 -16.32 -2.94 21.64
N HIS A 358 -16.82 -4.13 21.38
CA HIS A 358 -17.57 -4.92 22.35
C HIS A 358 -16.67 -5.98 23.01
N SER A 359 -16.42 -5.82 24.29
CA SER A 359 -15.75 -6.78 25.17
C SER A 359 -14.26 -7.06 24.89
N GLY A 360 -13.75 -6.68 23.73
CA GLY A 360 -12.36 -6.88 23.32
C GLY A 360 -12.22 -7.77 22.10
N ILE A 361 -11.01 -8.29 21.94
CA ILE A 361 -10.56 -9.06 20.78
C ILE A 361 -10.52 -10.54 21.16
N ALA A 362 -11.14 -11.37 20.33
CA ALA A 362 -11.24 -12.81 20.50
C ALA A 362 -10.41 -13.56 19.47
N GLU A 363 -10.05 -14.80 19.80
CA GLU A 363 -9.29 -15.71 18.94
C GLU A 363 -9.97 -17.05 18.84
N ILE A 364 -10.07 -17.63 17.63
CA ILE A 364 -10.53 -19.00 17.39
C ILE A 364 -9.56 -19.75 16.46
N GLU A 365 -9.49 -21.08 16.64
CA GLU A 365 -8.72 -21.94 15.74
C GLU A 365 -9.55 -22.25 14.49
N ILE A 366 -8.91 -22.13 13.33
CA ILE A 366 -9.48 -22.38 12.00
C ILE A 366 -8.92 -23.70 11.46
N ASP A 367 -9.77 -24.51 10.85
CA ASP A 367 -9.34 -25.69 10.11
C ASP A 367 -8.57 -25.24 8.85
N PRO A 368 -7.30 -25.67 8.68
CA PRO A 368 -6.47 -25.24 7.56
C PRO A 368 -7.01 -25.58 6.18
N GLU A 369 -7.73 -26.70 6.07
CA GLU A 369 -8.24 -27.18 4.78
C GLU A 369 -9.50 -26.43 4.36
N THR A 370 -10.41 -26.19 5.29
CA THR A 370 -11.71 -25.60 4.98
C THR A 370 -11.77 -24.08 5.17
N GLY A 371 -10.87 -23.50 5.98
CA GLY A 371 -10.93 -22.09 6.37
C GLY A 371 -12.07 -21.76 7.35
N LEU A 372 -12.79 -22.76 7.84
CA LEU A 372 -13.90 -22.61 8.78
C LEU A 372 -13.44 -22.93 10.22
N PRO A 373 -14.22 -22.56 11.25
CA PRO A 373 -13.88 -22.89 12.63
C PRO A 373 -13.62 -24.39 12.82
N LYS A 374 -12.52 -24.74 13.44
CA LYS A 374 -12.13 -26.13 13.70
C LYS A 374 -13.15 -26.86 14.58
N ASN A 375 -13.76 -26.13 15.49
CA ASN A 375 -14.82 -26.65 16.35
C ASN A 375 -16.17 -26.16 15.86
N LYS A 376 -17.18 -27.04 15.88
CA LYS A 376 -18.56 -26.64 15.57
C LYS A 376 -19.00 -25.52 16.51
N LEU A 377 -19.51 -24.43 15.95
CA LEU A 377 -20.07 -23.33 16.72
C LEU A 377 -21.25 -23.80 17.55
N GLY A 378 -21.29 -23.36 18.80
CA GLY A 378 -22.46 -23.53 19.67
C GLY A 378 -23.50 -22.45 19.39
N ASN A 379 -24.46 -22.33 20.30
CA ASN A 379 -25.45 -21.27 20.28
C ASN A 379 -24.76 -19.91 20.52
N PRO A 380 -25.03 -18.85 19.72
CA PRO A 380 -24.38 -17.56 19.86
C PRO A 380 -24.82 -16.71 21.05
N TRP A 381 -25.82 -17.15 21.82
CA TRP A 381 -26.26 -16.49 23.05
C TRP A 381 -26.07 -17.39 24.28
N GLY A 382 -26.09 -16.79 25.44
CA GLY A 382 -25.79 -17.49 26.70
C GLY A 382 -24.32 -17.68 26.97
N ILE A 383 -23.46 -16.93 26.28
CA ILE A 383 -22.01 -16.89 26.53
C ILE A 383 -21.78 -16.15 27.85
N SER A 384 -21.17 -16.81 28.83
CA SER A 384 -21.12 -16.30 30.21
C SER A 384 -19.76 -15.85 30.71
N ASN A 385 -18.70 -16.06 29.93
CA ASN A 385 -17.34 -15.68 30.33
C ASN A 385 -16.43 -15.40 29.11
N TRP A 386 -15.22 -14.92 29.38
CA TRP A 386 -14.23 -14.52 28.37
C TRP A 386 -13.52 -15.68 27.67
N THR A 387 -13.77 -16.89 28.09
CA THR A 387 -13.24 -18.12 27.48
C THR A 387 -14.39 -19.02 27.11
N THR A 388 -15.03 -18.74 26.00
CA THR A 388 -16.36 -19.27 25.71
C THR A 388 -16.36 -20.40 24.68
N GLY A 389 -15.24 -21.08 24.59
CA GLY A 389 -15.17 -22.29 23.77
C GLY A 389 -15.28 -21.99 22.28
N THR A 390 -16.48 -22.13 21.71
CA THR A 390 -16.65 -22.07 20.25
C THR A 390 -16.66 -20.66 19.66
N TYR A 391 -16.86 -19.62 20.48
CA TYR A 391 -16.83 -18.20 20.06
C TYR A 391 -15.53 -17.49 20.43
N GLY A 392 -14.54 -18.23 20.85
CA GLY A 392 -13.20 -17.76 21.04
C GLY A 392 -12.80 -17.46 22.48
N GLN A 393 -11.53 -17.15 22.60
CA GLN A 393 -10.86 -16.76 23.82
C GLN A 393 -10.47 -15.29 23.73
N LEU A 394 -10.69 -14.52 24.81
CA LEU A 394 -10.21 -13.15 24.90
C LEU A 394 -8.67 -13.11 24.87
N VAL A 395 -8.10 -12.33 23.95
CA VAL A 395 -6.66 -12.17 23.80
C VAL A 395 -6.18 -10.74 24.09
N ALA A 396 -7.02 -9.73 23.82
CA ALA A 396 -6.69 -8.33 24.11
C ALA A 396 -7.95 -7.50 24.35
N ARG A 397 -7.83 -6.45 25.18
CA ARG A 397 -8.89 -5.45 25.38
C ARG A 397 -8.30 -4.16 25.93
N ARG A 398 -8.99 -3.05 25.64
CA ARG A 398 -8.73 -1.73 26.21
C ARG A 398 -9.65 -1.52 27.41
N GLY A 399 -9.12 -1.54 28.62
CA GLY A 399 -9.95 -1.44 29.84
C GLY A 399 -10.79 -2.69 30.12
N THR A 400 -11.73 -2.59 31.06
CA THR A 400 -12.51 -3.71 31.58
C THR A 400 -14.01 -3.60 31.32
N SER A 401 -14.49 -2.49 30.77
CA SER A 401 -15.89 -2.32 30.36
C SER A 401 -16.19 -3.12 29.11
N ARG A 402 -17.46 -3.35 28.81
CA ARG A 402 -17.87 -3.99 27.57
C ARG A 402 -17.81 -3.06 26.36
N TRP A 403 -18.04 -1.78 26.57
CA TRP A 403 -17.86 -0.76 25.54
C TRP A 403 -16.47 -0.17 25.69
N GLN A 404 -15.62 -0.40 24.71
CA GLN A 404 -14.23 0.04 24.74
C GLN A 404 -13.79 0.42 23.33
N GLY A 405 -13.11 1.53 23.20
CA GLY A 405 -12.66 2.05 21.90
C GLY A 405 -11.39 1.34 21.44
N SER A 406 -11.48 0.04 21.13
CA SER A 406 -10.42 -0.72 20.45
C SER A 406 -11.02 -1.68 19.45
N GLU A 407 -10.40 -1.75 18.27
CA GLU A 407 -10.86 -2.54 17.13
C GLU A 407 -9.72 -2.81 16.14
N GLY A 408 -10.06 -3.40 14.99
CA GLY A 408 -9.15 -3.56 13.86
C GLY A 408 -7.86 -4.31 14.19
N PRO A 409 -7.92 -5.53 14.79
CA PRO A 409 -6.71 -6.28 15.05
C PRO A 409 -6.04 -6.66 13.72
N GLU A 410 -4.77 -6.32 13.59
CA GLU A 410 -3.91 -6.84 12.52
C GLU A 410 -2.76 -7.60 13.16
N VAL A 411 -2.62 -8.88 12.82
CA VAL A 411 -1.58 -9.73 13.42
C VAL A 411 -0.62 -10.23 12.35
N VAL A 412 0.67 -10.04 12.60
CA VAL A 412 1.76 -10.51 11.74
C VAL A 412 2.85 -11.16 12.57
N TYR A 413 3.58 -12.08 11.94
CA TYR A 413 4.79 -12.67 12.52
C TYR A 413 6.03 -12.07 11.86
N ASN A 414 6.98 -11.61 12.66
CA ASN A 414 8.28 -11.19 12.15
C ASN A 414 9.32 -12.24 12.49
N PRO A 415 9.86 -12.99 11.50
CA PRO A 415 10.83 -14.06 11.72
C PRO A 415 12.18 -13.57 12.25
N GLU A 416 12.55 -12.30 12.00
CA GLU A 416 13.81 -11.73 12.48
C GLU A 416 13.79 -11.49 13.99
N THR A 417 12.63 -11.06 14.52
CA THR A 417 12.44 -10.81 15.96
C THR A 417 11.96 -12.05 16.71
N GLY A 418 11.31 -13.00 16.01
CA GLY A 418 10.69 -14.19 16.61
C GLY A 418 9.40 -13.90 17.36
N TYR A 419 8.75 -12.74 17.11
CA TYR A 419 7.51 -12.34 17.75
C TYR A 419 6.36 -12.22 16.75
N TYR A 420 5.16 -12.49 17.25
CA TYR A 420 3.91 -12.01 16.69
C TYR A 420 3.65 -10.60 17.19
N TYR A 421 3.11 -9.75 16.33
CA TYR A 421 2.71 -8.39 16.64
C TYR A 421 1.23 -8.22 16.34
N MET A 422 0.50 -7.66 17.29
CA MET A 422 -0.91 -7.29 17.12
C MET A 422 -1.01 -5.77 17.15
N PHE A 423 -1.39 -5.19 16.03
CA PHE A 423 -1.71 -3.78 15.91
C PHE A 423 -3.21 -3.61 16.15
N LEU A 424 -3.58 -2.60 16.92
CA LEU A 424 -4.96 -2.31 17.29
C LEU A 424 -5.26 -0.83 17.05
N ALA A 425 -6.44 -0.55 16.52
CA ALA A 425 -6.97 0.79 16.46
C ALA A 425 -7.61 1.17 17.80
N TYR A 426 -7.24 2.32 18.36
CA TYR A 426 -7.81 2.88 19.58
C TYR A 426 -8.51 4.20 19.28
N GLY A 427 -9.65 4.45 19.95
CA GLY A 427 -10.43 5.64 19.78
C GLY A 427 -11.46 5.55 18.66
N SER A 428 -12.12 6.65 18.36
CA SER A 428 -13.09 6.76 17.27
C SER A 428 -12.38 7.15 15.97
N LEU A 429 -12.82 6.59 14.86
CA LEU A 429 -12.29 6.89 13.54
C LEU A 429 -12.44 8.38 13.14
N ALA A 430 -13.18 9.17 13.92
CA ALA A 430 -13.43 10.57 13.60
C ALA A 430 -12.16 11.44 13.65
N VAL A 431 -11.52 11.53 14.83
CA VAL A 431 -10.30 12.35 15.00
C VAL A 431 -9.21 11.56 15.73
N GLU A 432 -9.53 11.04 16.93
CA GLU A 432 -8.55 10.43 17.83
C GLU A 432 -8.02 9.05 17.41
N TYR A 433 -8.44 8.52 16.29
CA TYR A 433 -8.06 7.20 15.82
C TYR A 433 -6.54 7.06 15.74
N ASN A 434 -6.01 6.13 16.51
CA ASN A 434 -4.57 5.93 16.66
C ASN A 434 -4.24 4.43 16.75
N THR A 435 -3.04 4.06 16.37
CA THR A 435 -2.60 2.65 16.38
C THR A 435 -1.72 2.37 17.58
N ARG A 436 -2.00 1.24 18.24
CA ARG A 436 -1.19 0.65 19.31
C ARG A 436 -0.63 -0.67 18.86
N VAL A 437 0.44 -1.14 19.51
CA VAL A 437 1.05 -2.43 19.19
C VAL A 437 1.31 -3.24 20.46
N LEU A 438 1.00 -4.52 20.35
CA LEU A 438 1.31 -5.57 21.34
C LEU A 438 2.22 -6.60 20.68
N ARG A 439 2.95 -7.37 21.46
CA ARG A 439 3.69 -8.53 20.93
C ARG A 439 3.55 -9.76 21.79
N SER A 440 3.75 -10.92 21.20
CA SER A 440 3.77 -12.20 21.88
C SER A 440 4.71 -13.19 21.19
N GLN A 441 5.22 -14.17 21.91
CA GLN A 441 5.96 -15.31 21.32
C GLN A 441 5.02 -16.43 20.84
N SER A 442 3.72 -16.30 21.09
CA SER A 442 2.69 -17.25 20.69
C SER A 442 1.46 -16.52 20.19
N VAL A 443 0.79 -17.04 19.17
CA VAL A 443 -0.48 -16.50 18.68
C VAL A 443 -1.51 -16.42 19.82
N ASN A 444 -1.52 -17.38 20.73
CA ASN A 444 -2.46 -17.43 21.85
C ASN A 444 -2.08 -16.50 23.03
N GLY A 445 -1.06 -15.67 22.88
CA GLY A 445 -0.61 -14.78 23.94
C GLY A 445 0.35 -15.41 24.98
N PRO A 446 0.64 -14.74 26.11
CA PRO A 446 0.08 -13.42 26.44
C PRO A 446 0.54 -12.33 25.47
N TRP A 447 -0.37 -11.44 25.13
CA TRP A 447 -0.11 -10.26 24.31
C TRP A 447 0.27 -9.10 25.22
N VAL A 448 1.51 -8.65 25.14
CA VAL A 448 2.03 -7.64 26.05
C VAL A 448 2.41 -6.35 25.31
N ASP A 449 2.22 -5.21 25.97
CA ASP A 449 2.72 -3.93 25.52
C ASP A 449 4.22 -3.75 25.83
N ILE A 450 4.80 -2.60 25.49
CA ILE A 450 6.23 -2.30 25.70
C ILE A 450 6.63 -2.31 27.19
N ASN A 451 5.69 -2.17 28.12
CA ASN A 451 5.90 -2.27 29.55
C ASN A 451 5.81 -3.73 30.06
N GLY A 452 5.45 -4.68 29.19
CA GLY A 452 5.20 -6.07 29.57
C GLY A 452 3.82 -6.29 30.20
N ALA A 453 2.90 -5.35 30.10
CA ALA A 453 1.54 -5.48 30.61
C ALA A 453 0.69 -6.31 29.67
N ASP A 454 0.01 -7.33 30.19
CA ASP A 454 -0.85 -8.24 29.43
C ASP A 454 -2.18 -7.57 29.08
N ALA A 455 -2.45 -7.48 27.77
CA ALA A 455 -3.64 -6.83 27.23
C ALA A 455 -4.96 -7.55 27.56
N ALA A 456 -4.94 -8.83 27.85
CA ALA A 456 -6.14 -9.54 28.31
C ALA A 456 -6.71 -8.99 29.64
N ASN A 457 -5.87 -8.29 30.41
CA ASN A 457 -6.28 -7.67 31.67
C ASN A 457 -6.93 -6.28 31.49
N GLY A 458 -6.99 -5.74 30.28
CA GLY A 458 -7.55 -4.42 29.99
C GLY A 458 -6.58 -3.28 30.29
N ILE A 459 -5.82 -2.89 29.28
CA ILE A 459 -4.78 -1.87 29.40
C ILE A 459 -4.91 -0.79 28.32
N GLU A 460 -4.41 0.40 28.61
CA GLU A 460 -4.05 1.40 27.62
C GLU A 460 -2.67 1.04 27.07
N ALA A 461 -2.64 0.23 25.99
CA ALA A 461 -1.40 -0.29 25.45
C ALA A 461 -0.44 0.82 24.99
N GLN A 462 0.84 0.63 25.22
CA GLN A 462 1.94 1.50 24.77
C GLN A 462 2.95 0.67 23.95
N PRO A 463 3.66 1.30 22.98
CA PRO A 463 3.58 2.70 22.59
C PRO A 463 2.39 3.01 21.65
N VAL A 464 2.19 4.29 21.36
CA VAL A 464 1.45 4.74 20.17
C VAL A 464 2.32 4.47 18.96
N VAL A 465 1.76 3.91 17.89
CA VAL A 465 2.48 3.68 16.62
C VAL A 465 2.22 4.84 15.65
N THR A 466 0.95 5.16 15.45
CA THR A 466 0.49 6.31 14.67
C THR A 466 -0.56 7.08 15.46
N HIS A 467 -0.67 8.36 15.21
CA HIS A 467 -1.65 9.26 15.85
C HIS A 467 -1.93 10.42 14.89
N PRO A 468 -3.08 11.12 14.99
CA PRO A 468 -3.30 12.38 14.31
C PRO A 468 -2.14 13.36 14.50
N TYR A 469 -1.65 13.92 13.39
CA TYR A 469 -0.44 14.75 13.40
C TYR A 469 -0.48 15.83 12.32
N LYS A 470 0.42 16.82 12.48
CA LYS A 470 0.59 17.92 11.54
C LYS A 470 2.05 18.38 11.52
N PHE A 471 2.68 18.36 10.34
CA PHE A 471 3.91 19.11 10.08
C PHE A 471 3.59 20.58 9.78
N ASP A 472 4.55 21.46 9.93
CA ASP A 472 4.39 22.86 9.59
C ASP A 472 3.96 23.03 8.12
N ASN A 473 3.20 24.09 7.86
CA ASN A 473 2.69 24.42 6.53
C ASN A 473 1.84 23.33 5.85
N SER A 474 1.32 22.38 6.61
CA SER A 474 0.42 21.34 6.11
C SER A 474 -0.94 21.37 6.80
N ASN A 475 -1.92 20.67 6.24
CA ASN A 475 -3.19 20.43 6.92
C ASN A 475 -3.08 19.30 7.95
N GLY A 476 -2.06 18.44 7.80
CA GLY A 476 -1.91 17.23 8.58
C GLY A 476 -3.02 16.23 8.35
N TRP A 477 -3.04 15.18 9.16
CA TRP A 477 -3.93 14.03 9.01
C TRP A 477 -4.58 13.65 10.33
N VAL A 478 -5.83 13.20 10.26
CA VAL A 478 -6.61 12.62 11.37
C VAL A 478 -7.18 11.28 10.97
N GLY A 479 -7.71 10.51 11.91
CA GLY A 479 -8.32 9.22 11.63
C GLY A 479 -7.32 8.14 11.17
N ILE A 480 -6.06 8.21 11.60
CA ILE A 480 -4.97 7.35 11.11
C ILE A 480 -4.90 6.08 11.94
N SER A 481 -5.63 5.06 11.54
CA SER A 481 -5.54 3.72 12.13
C SER A 481 -6.26 2.69 11.27
N HIS A 482 -6.63 1.55 11.87
CA HIS A 482 -7.19 0.37 11.23
C HIS A 482 -6.30 -0.05 10.06
N CYS A 483 -5.24 -0.76 10.37
CA CYS A 483 -4.11 -0.96 9.46
C CYS A 483 -4.00 -2.38 8.94
N ALA A 484 -3.33 -2.49 7.79
CA ALA A 484 -2.64 -3.70 7.36
C ALA A 484 -1.14 -3.54 7.61
N VAL A 485 -0.49 -4.61 8.02
CA VAL A 485 0.97 -4.68 8.12
C VAL A 485 1.44 -5.87 7.30
N PHE A 486 2.44 -5.67 6.45
CA PHE A 486 2.92 -6.68 5.52
C PHE A 486 4.38 -6.45 5.15
N ASP A 487 5.04 -7.49 4.67
CA ASP A 487 6.39 -7.42 4.12
C ASP A 487 6.38 -7.67 2.60
N ASP A 488 7.47 -7.30 1.93
CA ASP A 488 7.65 -7.50 0.49
C ASP A 488 8.35 -8.82 0.14
N GLY A 489 8.74 -9.59 1.13
CA GLY A 489 9.54 -10.81 0.98
C GLY A 489 11.05 -10.56 0.87
N ASP A 490 11.48 -9.31 0.78
CA ASP A 490 12.88 -8.87 0.70
C ASP A 490 13.36 -8.23 2.02
N GLY A 491 12.53 -8.28 3.07
CA GLY A 491 12.83 -7.76 4.40
C GLY A 491 12.35 -6.33 4.64
N ASN A 492 11.69 -5.69 3.68
CA ASN A 492 11.06 -4.41 3.90
C ASN A 492 9.64 -4.60 4.43
N TRP A 493 9.29 -3.83 5.45
CA TRP A 493 7.99 -3.88 6.11
C TRP A 493 7.21 -2.60 5.89
N PHE A 494 5.91 -2.75 5.71
CA PHE A 494 5.00 -1.66 5.42
C PHE A 494 3.79 -1.67 6.34
N TYR A 495 3.31 -0.47 6.63
CA TYR A 495 2.08 -0.16 7.33
C TYR A 495 1.15 0.55 6.35
N SER A 496 -0.05 0.03 6.16
CA SER A 496 -1.09 0.71 5.39
C SER A 496 -2.29 1.00 6.27
N SER A 497 -2.82 2.20 6.21
CA SER A 497 -4.01 2.61 6.98
C SER A 497 -4.87 3.56 6.17
N GLN A 498 -6.06 3.84 6.69
CA GLN A 498 -6.82 5.01 6.27
C GLN A 498 -6.29 6.27 6.95
N ALA A 499 -6.63 7.43 6.38
CA ALA A 499 -6.47 8.76 6.97
C ALA A 499 -7.40 9.75 6.25
N ARG A 500 -7.67 10.90 6.86
CA ARG A 500 -8.36 12.01 6.20
C ARG A 500 -7.82 13.36 6.64
N PHE A 501 -8.14 14.38 5.87
CA PHE A 501 -7.93 15.75 6.34
C PHE A 501 -8.87 16.09 7.50
N PRO A 502 -8.47 17.02 8.38
CA PRO A 502 -9.38 17.65 9.33
C PRO A 502 -10.59 18.29 8.62
N GLU A 503 -11.74 18.31 9.28
CA GLU A 503 -12.98 18.86 8.70
C GLU A 503 -12.94 20.38 8.52
N ASP A 504 -12.05 21.07 9.20
CA ASP A 504 -11.88 22.53 9.16
C ASP A 504 -10.91 23.01 8.08
N VAL A 505 -10.44 22.12 7.17
CA VAL A 505 -9.57 22.50 6.04
C VAL A 505 -10.39 23.21 4.98
N PRO A 506 -10.11 24.50 4.67
CA PRO A 506 -10.90 25.26 3.70
C PRO A 506 -10.84 24.65 2.29
N GLY A 507 -12.01 24.48 1.67
CA GLY A 507 -12.12 24.00 0.29
C GLY A 507 -12.03 22.47 0.12
N VAL A 508 -11.82 21.75 1.19
CA VAL A 508 -11.75 20.27 1.21
C VAL A 508 -13.06 19.71 1.79
N ASN A 509 -13.64 18.72 1.13
CA ASN A 509 -14.83 18.01 1.62
C ASN A 509 -14.43 16.76 2.43
N ALA A 510 -13.68 16.96 3.49
CA ALA A 510 -13.25 15.88 4.37
C ALA A 510 -14.40 15.35 5.23
N SER A 511 -14.53 14.03 5.30
CA SER A 511 -15.50 13.34 6.16
C SER A 511 -15.02 11.92 6.46
N ASN A 512 -15.64 11.29 7.46
CA ASN A 512 -15.38 9.87 7.75
C ASN A 512 -15.80 8.92 6.62
N ALA A 513 -16.63 9.36 5.69
CA ALA A 513 -17.02 8.58 4.53
C ALA A 513 -16.03 8.70 3.37
N VAL A 514 -15.14 9.70 3.38
CA VAL A 514 -14.18 9.97 2.31
C VAL A 514 -12.77 10.00 2.92
N MET A 515 -12.09 8.89 2.84
CA MET A 515 -10.75 8.70 3.39
C MET A 515 -9.71 8.50 2.29
N MET A 516 -8.44 8.60 2.63
CA MET A 516 -7.31 8.27 1.78
C MET A 516 -6.52 7.13 2.40
N GLY A 517 -6.10 6.18 1.58
CA GLY A 517 -5.13 5.16 1.99
C GLY A 517 -3.73 5.76 2.13
N HIS A 518 -3.06 5.37 3.19
CA HIS A 518 -1.65 5.67 3.39
C HIS A 518 -0.84 4.38 3.38
N VAL A 519 0.29 4.38 2.74
CA VAL A 519 1.33 3.35 2.90
C VAL A 519 2.55 4.02 3.51
N ARG A 520 3.17 3.42 4.51
CA ARG A 520 4.34 3.93 5.22
C ARG A 520 5.32 2.79 5.46
N SER A 521 6.61 3.08 5.47
CA SER A 521 7.62 2.10 5.83
C SER A 521 7.63 1.84 7.33
N ILE A 522 8.00 0.63 7.71
CA ILE A 522 8.29 0.23 9.09
C ILE A 522 9.79 -0.06 9.21
N ARG A 523 10.42 0.46 10.27
CA ARG A 523 11.71 -0.01 10.77
C ARG A 523 11.50 -0.74 12.09
N TRP A 524 12.41 -1.65 12.42
CA TRP A 524 12.38 -2.39 13.66
C TRP A 524 13.46 -1.89 14.60
N THR A 525 13.10 -1.62 15.85
CA THR A 525 14.09 -1.22 16.88
C THR A 525 14.97 -2.40 17.25
N GLU A 526 16.11 -2.16 17.88
CA GLU A 526 17.00 -3.22 18.39
C GLU A 526 16.30 -4.16 19.38
N ASP A 527 15.29 -3.64 20.11
CA ASP A 527 14.49 -4.42 21.05
C ASP A 527 13.31 -5.13 20.35
N GLY A 528 13.23 -5.05 19.01
CA GLY A 528 12.22 -5.69 18.20
C GLY A 528 10.84 -5.04 18.26
N TRP A 529 10.72 -3.73 18.46
CA TRP A 529 9.47 -2.99 18.32
C TRP A 529 9.39 -2.31 16.96
N PRO A 530 8.21 -2.29 16.30
CA PRO A 530 8.05 -1.58 15.04
C PRO A 530 7.97 -0.08 15.25
N VAL A 531 8.62 0.70 14.40
CA VAL A 531 8.44 2.14 14.26
C VAL A 531 7.96 2.46 12.85
N VAL A 532 6.85 3.16 12.71
CA VAL A 532 6.27 3.57 11.43
C VAL A 532 6.81 4.94 11.05
N MET A 533 7.27 5.10 9.81
CA MET A 533 7.82 6.36 9.32
C MET A 533 6.75 7.45 9.23
N PRO A 534 7.10 8.72 9.49
CA PRO A 534 6.13 9.82 9.52
C PRO A 534 5.56 10.18 8.15
N GLU A 535 6.33 9.98 7.08
CA GLU A 535 5.91 10.29 5.72
C GLU A 535 5.33 9.07 5.00
N ARG A 536 4.45 9.31 4.03
CA ARG A 536 3.93 8.27 3.13
C ARG A 536 5.06 7.71 2.27
N TYR A 537 5.00 6.43 2.01
CA TYR A 537 5.98 5.75 1.18
C TYR A 537 5.97 6.27 -0.25
N GLY A 538 7.12 6.71 -0.73
CA GLY A 538 7.31 7.25 -2.08
C GLY A 538 8.23 6.41 -2.96
N ALA A 539 8.64 5.22 -2.52
CA ALA A 539 9.62 4.37 -3.21
C ALA A 539 10.97 5.08 -3.49
N VAL A 540 11.39 5.94 -2.56
CA VAL A 540 12.69 6.63 -2.66
C VAL A 540 13.83 5.63 -2.55
N PRO A 541 14.82 5.63 -3.46
CA PRO A 541 16.00 4.78 -3.35
C PRO A 541 16.76 5.01 -2.04
N GLN A 542 17.00 3.92 -1.29
CA GLN A 542 17.60 3.99 0.05
C GLN A 542 19.13 4.05 -0.01
N VAL A 543 19.65 5.13 -0.58
CA VAL A 543 21.09 5.45 -0.50
C VAL A 543 21.48 5.67 0.95
N PRO A 544 22.60 5.07 1.44
CA PRO A 544 23.05 5.29 2.81
C PRO A 544 23.17 6.79 3.16
N ILE A 545 22.55 7.17 4.27
CA ILE A 545 22.57 8.56 4.75
C ILE A 545 23.95 8.88 5.31
N LYS A 546 24.51 10.01 4.91
CA LYS A 546 25.81 10.49 5.41
C LYS A 546 25.59 11.39 6.63
N GLU A 547 26.46 11.32 7.62
CA GLU A 547 26.35 12.12 8.86
C GLU A 547 26.15 13.62 8.59
N GLY A 548 26.84 14.16 7.58
CA GLY A 548 26.72 15.58 7.21
C GLY A 548 25.31 16.01 6.76
N GLU A 549 24.51 15.08 6.24
CA GLU A 549 23.13 15.33 5.82
C GLU A 549 22.19 15.54 7.01
N LEU A 550 22.58 15.07 8.21
CA LEU A 550 21.77 15.18 9.42
C LEU A 550 21.86 16.56 10.06
N VAL A 551 22.88 17.33 9.75
CA VAL A 551 23.11 18.68 10.32
C VAL A 551 22.07 19.66 9.80
N GLY A 552 21.48 20.46 10.69
CA GLY A 552 20.46 21.48 10.37
C GLY A 552 19.14 21.23 11.08
N ASP A 553 18.08 21.79 10.55
CA ASP A 553 16.78 21.82 11.17
C ASP A 553 15.94 20.58 10.83
N TRP A 554 15.16 20.16 11.81
CA TRP A 554 14.23 19.05 11.74
C TRP A 554 12.89 19.48 12.32
N GLU A 555 11.81 19.21 11.61
CA GLU A 555 10.48 19.21 12.21
C GLU A 555 10.31 17.93 13.02
N MET A 556 10.07 18.05 14.31
CA MET A 556 9.92 16.94 15.22
C MET A 556 8.53 16.95 15.86
N ILE A 557 7.86 15.80 15.84
CA ILE A 557 6.57 15.56 16.51
C ILE A 557 6.79 14.53 17.61
N GLN A 558 6.27 14.83 18.80
CA GLN A 558 6.31 13.91 19.96
C GLN A 558 4.88 13.51 20.33
N MET A 559 4.50 12.29 20.06
CA MET A 559 3.16 11.76 20.29
C MET A 559 3.14 10.89 21.54
N ASP A 560 2.06 10.97 22.30
CA ASP A 560 1.78 10.05 23.42
C ASP A 560 0.34 9.51 23.35
N GLY A 561 0.02 8.62 24.28
CA GLY A 561 -1.29 7.97 24.32
C GLY A 561 -2.43 8.84 24.81
N ASN A 562 -2.16 10.08 25.22
CA ASN A 562 -3.18 11.00 25.68
C ASN A 562 -3.72 11.80 24.50
N HIS A 563 -4.95 11.50 24.11
CA HIS A 563 -5.61 12.27 23.07
C HIS A 563 -5.89 13.70 23.54
N VAL A 564 -5.45 14.68 22.77
CA VAL A 564 -5.62 16.12 23.08
C VAL A 564 -6.58 16.81 22.10
N GLY A 565 -7.44 16.07 21.46
CA GLY A 565 -8.57 16.54 20.63
C GLY A 565 -8.28 16.69 19.16
N GLN A 566 -7.10 17.12 18.76
CA GLN A 566 -6.76 17.37 17.36
C GLN A 566 -5.52 16.57 16.93
N GLN A 567 -4.51 17.26 16.49
CA GLN A 567 -3.29 16.71 15.93
C GLN A 567 -2.10 17.12 16.82
N PHE A 568 -1.11 16.24 16.94
CA PHE A 568 0.19 16.64 17.44
C PHE A 568 0.91 17.47 16.37
N GLY A 569 1.31 18.69 16.73
CA GLY A 569 2.08 19.58 15.86
C GLY A 569 3.58 19.37 15.96
N SER A 570 4.30 19.75 14.90
CA SER A 570 5.76 19.75 14.89
C SER A 570 6.38 20.92 15.65
N ALA A 571 7.61 20.73 16.07
CA ALA A 571 8.48 21.78 16.61
C ALA A 571 9.88 21.60 16.02
N ILE A 572 10.59 22.71 15.81
CA ILE A 572 11.94 22.62 15.24
C ILE A 572 12.95 22.09 16.28
N MET A 573 13.70 21.08 15.87
CA MET A 573 14.92 20.59 16.52
C MET A 573 16.11 20.87 15.59
N THR A 574 17.17 21.50 16.09
CA THR A 574 18.35 21.81 15.29
C THR A 574 19.55 20.99 15.75
N LEU A 575 20.15 20.22 14.82
CA LEU A 575 21.37 19.45 15.02
C LEU A 575 22.57 20.24 14.43
N SER A 576 23.57 20.55 15.26
CA SER A 576 24.76 21.26 14.82
C SER A 576 25.92 20.32 14.48
N ALA A 577 26.84 20.75 13.64
CA ALA A 577 27.98 19.96 13.18
C ALA A 577 28.98 19.58 14.31
N ASP A 578 28.89 20.22 15.47
CA ASP A 578 29.66 19.87 16.69
C ASP A 578 28.90 18.89 17.60
N HIS A 579 27.95 18.15 17.04
CA HIS A 579 27.17 17.11 17.71
C HIS A 579 26.32 17.61 18.88
N LYS A 580 25.81 18.85 18.81
CA LYS A 580 24.90 19.40 19.82
C LYS A 580 23.51 19.63 19.28
N ILE A 581 22.54 19.57 20.17
CA ILE A 581 21.16 19.96 19.90
C ILE A 581 21.00 21.40 20.37
N THR A 582 20.84 22.32 19.42
CA THR A 582 20.84 23.76 19.71
C THR A 582 19.47 24.37 19.85
N GLN A 583 18.41 23.66 19.35
CA GLN A 583 17.02 24.08 19.45
C GLN A 583 16.09 22.85 19.66
N GLY A 584 14.86 23.10 20.12
CA GLY A 584 13.81 22.12 20.34
C GLY A 584 13.75 21.58 21.76
N THR A 585 12.91 20.55 21.95
CA THR A 585 12.64 19.94 23.27
C THR A 585 13.92 19.41 23.92
N TRP A 586 14.87 18.93 23.14
CA TRP A 586 16.14 18.37 23.61
C TRP A 586 17.32 19.36 23.57
N LYS A 587 17.04 20.67 23.50
CA LYS A 587 18.06 21.71 23.48
C LYS A 587 19.06 21.56 24.65
N GLY A 588 20.34 21.60 24.32
CA GLY A 588 21.45 21.39 25.24
C GLY A 588 21.93 19.94 25.31
N GLY A 589 21.21 19.01 24.73
CA GLY A 589 21.65 17.62 24.53
C GLY A 589 22.69 17.48 23.43
N THR A 590 23.10 16.25 23.21
CA THR A 590 24.05 15.85 22.15
C THR A 590 23.40 14.86 21.21
N TRP A 591 24.01 14.71 20.03
CA TRP A 591 23.63 13.69 19.08
C TRP A 591 24.85 12.92 18.55
N SER A 592 24.60 11.70 18.08
CA SER A 592 25.57 10.84 17.39
C SER A 592 24.86 10.01 16.32
N TYR A 593 25.61 9.48 15.38
CA TYR A 593 25.05 8.74 14.27
C TYR A 593 25.76 7.39 14.06
N ASP A 594 24.98 6.33 13.97
CA ASP A 594 25.43 5.01 13.52
C ASP A 594 25.10 4.86 12.04
N ALA A 595 26.11 5.06 11.18
CA ALA A 595 25.94 4.99 9.73
C ALA A 595 25.68 3.55 9.23
N THR A 596 26.06 2.52 9.97
CA THR A 596 25.84 1.12 9.59
C THR A 596 24.36 0.75 9.71
N ASN A 597 23.77 1.13 10.84
CA ASN A 597 22.36 0.83 11.13
C ASN A 597 21.42 1.99 10.76
N GLN A 598 21.97 3.11 10.30
CA GLN A 598 21.25 4.35 10.03
C GLN A 598 20.36 4.76 11.21
N VAL A 599 20.99 4.88 12.39
CA VAL A 599 20.35 5.28 13.64
C VAL A 599 20.97 6.56 14.16
N LEU A 600 20.15 7.60 14.25
CA LEU A 600 20.49 8.86 14.94
C LEU A 600 20.19 8.68 16.43
N THR A 601 21.17 8.87 17.30
CA THR A 601 20.93 8.96 18.73
C THR A 601 20.92 10.44 19.13
N ALA A 602 19.76 10.97 19.49
CA ALA A 602 19.59 12.36 19.91
C ALA A 602 19.13 12.40 21.36
N ASN A 603 19.86 13.10 22.24
CA ASN A 603 19.61 13.17 23.67
C ASN A 603 19.43 11.77 24.34
N GLY A 604 20.15 10.76 23.83
CA GLY A 604 20.07 9.37 24.29
C GLY A 604 18.90 8.55 23.72
N VAL A 605 18.06 9.14 22.88
CA VAL A 605 16.94 8.46 22.19
C VAL A 605 17.40 7.96 20.82
N LYS A 606 17.13 6.69 20.51
CA LYS A 606 17.41 6.09 19.19
C LYS A 606 16.30 6.41 18.21
N LEU A 607 16.67 7.00 17.09
CA LEU A 607 15.78 7.43 16.01
C LEU A 607 16.23 6.73 14.72
N TYR A 608 15.38 5.92 14.16
CA TYR A 608 15.64 5.09 12.97
C TYR A 608 15.36 5.90 11.73
N LEU A 609 16.38 6.10 10.91
CA LEU A 609 16.34 6.99 9.75
C LEU A 609 15.94 6.27 8.47
N GLN A 610 15.28 7.00 7.57
CA GLN A 610 14.97 6.56 6.21
C GLN A 610 14.88 7.75 5.26
N ARG A 611 15.16 7.54 3.96
CA ARG A 611 14.84 8.53 2.92
C ARG A 611 13.39 8.37 2.51
N GLU A 612 12.68 9.48 2.42
CA GLU A 612 11.29 9.53 1.94
C GLU A 612 11.03 10.77 1.10
N VAL A 613 9.83 10.87 0.56
CA VAL A 613 9.32 12.08 -0.06
C VAL A 613 8.87 13.06 1.01
N ASP A 614 9.23 14.31 0.88
CA ASP A 614 8.55 15.41 1.57
C ASP A 614 7.23 15.71 0.84
N TRP A 615 6.14 15.15 1.37
CA TRP A 615 4.82 15.29 0.77
C TRP A 615 4.20 16.68 0.96
N GLU A 616 4.70 17.47 1.90
CA GLU A 616 4.28 18.84 2.15
C GLU A 616 5.05 19.88 1.31
N ALA A 617 6.21 19.51 0.75
CA ALA A 617 7.00 20.38 -0.12
C ALA A 617 6.33 20.61 -1.47
N PHE A 618 6.53 21.80 -2.03
CA PHE A 618 6.10 22.11 -3.40
C PHE A 618 7.20 22.86 -4.18
N PRO A 619 7.75 22.28 -5.27
CA PRO A 619 7.53 20.90 -5.74
C PRO A 619 7.99 19.88 -4.69
N ARG A 620 7.45 18.66 -4.74
CA ARG A 620 7.88 17.58 -3.85
C ARG A 620 9.32 17.20 -4.13
N SER A 621 10.06 16.96 -3.08
CA SER A 621 11.48 16.55 -3.09
C SER A 621 11.68 15.33 -2.19
N THR A 622 12.88 14.77 -2.21
CA THR A 622 13.27 13.74 -1.24
C THR A 622 13.75 14.39 0.03
N THR A 623 13.46 13.78 1.16
CA THR A 623 13.94 14.21 2.48
C THR A 623 14.45 13.01 3.28
N ILE A 624 14.93 13.27 4.51
CA ILE A 624 15.25 12.23 5.48
C ILE A 624 14.24 12.33 6.62
N VAL A 625 13.69 11.17 7.00
CA VAL A 625 12.75 11.06 8.11
C VAL A 625 13.30 10.15 9.19
N PHE A 626 12.75 10.27 10.39
CA PHE A 626 13.01 9.32 11.46
C PHE A 626 11.77 8.98 12.28
N ALA A 627 11.82 7.79 12.88
CA ALA A 627 10.87 7.38 13.90
C ALA A 627 11.61 6.67 15.05
N GLY A 628 11.09 6.81 16.28
CA GLY A 628 11.65 6.16 17.47
C GLY A 628 10.71 6.26 18.67
N TYR A 629 11.11 5.61 19.74
CA TYR A 629 10.38 5.61 21.01
C TYR A 629 11.27 6.04 22.16
N HIS A 630 10.73 6.82 23.09
CA HIS A 630 11.37 7.06 24.37
C HIS A 630 10.38 7.05 25.52
N ASN A 631 10.86 6.68 26.70
CA ASN A 631 10.08 6.75 27.92
C ASN A 631 10.40 8.04 28.68
N SER A 632 9.39 8.83 28.94
CA SER A 632 9.49 10.06 29.76
C SER A 632 8.59 9.92 30.97
N ASN A 633 9.19 9.70 32.14
CA ASN A 633 8.47 9.58 33.41
C ASN A 633 7.35 8.51 33.43
N GLY A 634 7.59 7.38 32.80
CA GLY A 634 6.63 6.26 32.75
C GLY A 634 5.63 6.32 31.59
N THR A 635 5.67 7.38 30.78
CA THR A 635 4.87 7.49 29.56
C THR A 635 5.77 7.30 28.34
N TRP A 636 5.47 6.34 27.51
CA TRP A 636 6.13 6.17 26.22
C TRP A 636 5.63 7.19 25.21
N ARG A 637 6.57 7.75 24.48
CA ARG A 637 6.32 8.69 23.39
C ARG A 637 6.89 8.15 22.11
N THR A 638 6.21 8.48 21.03
CA THR A 638 6.68 8.25 19.66
C THR A 638 7.25 9.55 19.12
N ASP A 639 8.49 9.49 18.71
CA ASP A 639 9.20 10.63 18.12
C ASP A 639 9.24 10.44 16.61
N TRP A 640 8.61 11.33 15.88
CA TRP A 640 8.69 11.44 14.43
C TRP A 640 9.47 12.68 14.04
N GLY A 641 10.23 12.60 12.96
CA GLY A 641 10.94 13.76 12.45
C GLY A 641 11.11 13.75 10.96
N LYS A 642 11.17 14.95 10.41
CA LYS A 642 11.43 15.23 9.01
C LYS A 642 12.50 16.31 8.90
N LYS A 643 13.52 16.07 8.07
CA LYS A 643 14.59 17.04 7.80
C LYS A 643 14.00 18.21 7.01
N VAL A 644 14.25 19.42 7.47
CA VAL A 644 13.91 20.66 6.75
C VAL A 644 15.04 20.99 5.77
N GLU A 645 14.69 21.25 4.50
CA GLU A 645 15.64 21.68 3.48
C GLU A 645 16.05 23.16 3.63
#